data_b274f02acb6209632eb1ec8f7d05bcd4
#
_entry.id   b274f02acb6209632eb1ec8f7d05bcd4
#
_cell.length_a   1.000
_cell.length_b   1.000
_cell.length_c   1.000
_cell.angle_alpha   90.00
_cell.angle_beta   90.00
_cell.angle_gamma   90.00
#
_symmetry.space_group_name_H-M   'P 1'
#
loop_
_entity.id
_entity.type
_entity.pdbx_description
1 polymer ?
#
loop_
_entity_poly.entity_id
_entity_poly.type
_entity_poly.pdbx_seq_one_letter_code
_entity_poly.pdbx_strand_id
1 'polypeptide(L)'
;MARIVSVLLPLPLPEAFDYEEPEGLDLSVGEQVSVPLGGRLAGGVVTQVREGAGGNRPLKAVSGRLEALPLSPATLDFIQWAARYAAEFPGLPLAIALRGARAPLPRPERLAVLSDQPPSRVTPARTRVLEAAGEGPAAPADLARRAGVSAAVVRGLIDDGALEMRLAPRPDTFGAPDLDRPAPPLNDSQAAAAAGLRDMLGEGGFQAALLDGVTGSGKTEVYLEAVRAALAADPGGQVLILLPEIALTQALIARVTERFGAPPGEWHSGVAPPARRQVWDAVAEGRCRIVVGARSALFLPFRRLRLIVVDEEHDTSFKQEEGFIYQARDLAVVRAKLEGAAVILASATPSLETLRNAETGRYRWLRLADRHGEARLPDIRLVDLRESPPEAGRWISPPLAEAMAETLAAGEQTLLFLNRRGYAPLVLCRACGQKLTAPDTDSWLVEHRYTNRLVCHLTGFSMPRPATCPHCGAADSLVSIGPGVERLEEEARALFPESRIAVFSSDTVRSAADARSMVETMAAGEIDILVATQAAAKGHNFPNLTLVGVIDADLGLRGGDLRAAERTFQLLAQATGRAGRRDRPGRALIQTWTPDHPVMQALRAQDRDAFVRTELDERELAGLPPFGRLAAVVVSGRDPAALEAFVREAAAAAPNAEGVEVYGPADAPMALVRGRRRKRFLVRADRQVDLSAYMGAWRARLKPRGSIRVSIDVDPYSFF
;
A
#
# COMPACT_ATOMS: atom_id res chain seq x y z
N MET A 1 14.82 -42.88 17.97
CA MET A 1 15.47 -42.33 16.76
C MET A 1 15.57 -40.84 16.95
N ALA A 2 16.65 -40.19 16.45
CA ALA A 2 16.75 -38.74 16.58
C ALA A 2 15.64 -38.08 15.77
N ARG A 3 14.96 -37.08 16.36
CA ARG A 3 13.99 -36.27 15.62
C ARG A 3 14.75 -35.09 14.96
N ILE A 4 14.48 -34.90 13.69
CA ILE A 4 15.09 -33.87 12.85
C ILE A 4 14.02 -32.87 12.48
N VAL A 5 14.32 -31.59 12.64
CA VAL A 5 13.43 -30.48 12.27
C VAL A 5 14.07 -29.62 11.17
N SER A 6 13.30 -29.38 10.10
CA SER A 6 13.71 -28.42 9.08
C SER A 6 13.22 -27.02 9.48
N VAL A 7 14.14 -26.06 9.60
CA VAL A 7 13.86 -24.70 10.08
C VAL A 7 14.09 -23.70 8.96
N LEU A 8 13.02 -23.00 8.58
CA LEU A 8 13.08 -21.89 7.64
C LEU A 8 13.48 -20.61 8.37
N LEU A 9 14.56 -19.99 7.91
CA LEU A 9 15.06 -18.74 8.46
C LEU A 9 14.55 -17.53 7.65
N PRO A 10 14.23 -16.38 8.28
CA PRO A 10 13.81 -15.16 7.58
C PRO A 10 15.00 -14.42 6.98
N LEU A 11 15.74 -15.10 6.14
CA LEU A 11 16.96 -14.68 5.45
C LEU A 11 16.87 -15.10 3.98
N PRO A 12 17.60 -14.45 3.07
CA PRO A 12 17.64 -14.84 1.66
C PRO A 12 18.45 -16.11 1.44
N LEU A 13 17.94 -17.22 1.93
CA LEU A 13 18.53 -18.54 1.83
C LEU A 13 17.64 -19.44 0.99
N PRO A 14 18.24 -20.36 0.17
CA PRO A 14 17.50 -21.10 -0.84
C PRO A 14 16.47 -22.08 -0.24
N GLU A 15 16.73 -22.61 0.96
CA GLU A 15 15.91 -23.64 1.60
C GLU A 15 15.99 -23.57 3.12
N ALA A 16 15.15 -24.36 3.79
CA ALA A 16 15.22 -24.57 5.22
C ALA A 16 16.45 -25.44 5.58
N PHE A 17 16.97 -25.25 6.77
CA PHE A 17 18.11 -26.04 7.29
C PHE A 17 17.61 -27.07 8.28
N ASP A 18 18.25 -28.24 8.24
CA ASP A 18 17.99 -29.32 9.18
C ASP A 18 18.78 -29.17 10.47
N TYR A 19 18.08 -29.39 11.58
CA TYR A 19 18.62 -29.38 12.93
C TYR A 19 18.14 -30.62 13.68
N GLU A 20 18.94 -31.06 14.66
CA GLU A 20 18.53 -32.10 15.60
C GLU A 20 17.60 -31.49 16.65
N GLU A 21 16.50 -32.16 16.95
CA GLU A 21 15.61 -31.74 18.03
C GLU A 21 16.14 -32.28 19.37
N PRO A 22 16.42 -31.45 20.38
CA PRO A 22 16.79 -31.91 21.71
C PRO A 22 15.64 -32.65 22.37
N GLU A 23 15.97 -33.69 23.19
CA GLU A 23 15.00 -34.41 23.98
C GLU A 23 14.12 -33.48 24.83
N GLY A 24 12.80 -33.71 24.79
CA GLY A 24 11.83 -32.98 25.61
C GLY A 24 11.36 -31.66 25.01
N LEU A 25 11.79 -31.25 23.80
CA LEU A 25 11.27 -30.05 23.15
C LEU A 25 9.93 -30.29 22.44
N ASP A 26 9.69 -31.48 21.90
CA ASP A 26 8.47 -31.88 21.19
C ASP A 26 7.93 -30.83 20.21
N LEU A 27 8.80 -30.48 19.25
CA LEU A 27 8.53 -29.42 18.30
C LEU A 27 7.51 -29.86 17.23
N SER A 28 6.68 -28.91 16.82
CA SER A 28 5.66 -29.06 15.78
C SER A 28 5.86 -28.06 14.64
N VAL A 29 5.30 -28.37 13.47
CA VAL A 29 5.32 -27.45 12.31
C VAL A 29 4.64 -26.13 12.68
N GLY A 30 5.26 -25.04 12.29
CA GLY A 30 4.79 -23.67 12.59
C GLY A 30 5.44 -23.07 13.83
N GLU A 31 6.01 -23.86 14.74
CA GLU A 31 6.64 -23.32 15.95
C GLU A 31 7.89 -22.51 15.64
N GLN A 32 8.08 -21.47 16.42
CA GLN A 32 9.22 -20.58 16.29
C GLN A 32 10.35 -21.04 17.22
N VAL A 33 11.55 -21.18 16.65
CA VAL A 33 12.70 -21.72 17.35
C VAL A 33 13.94 -20.86 17.15
N SER A 34 14.86 -20.94 18.13
CA SER A 34 16.20 -20.38 18.02
C SER A 34 17.17 -21.46 17.61
N VAL A 35 17.97 -21.20 16.59
CA VAL A 35 18.93 -22.14 16.01
C VAL A 35 20.30 -21.51 15.78
N PRO A 36 21.40 -22.28 15.88
CA PRO A 36 22.74 -21.76 15.61
C PRO A 36 22.99 -21.62 14.09
N LEU A 37 23.37 -20.41 13.67
CA LEU A 37 23.72 -20.09 12.28
C LEU A 37 25.01 -19.25 12.24
N GLY A 38 26.10 -19.79 11.68
CA GLY A 38 27.35 -19.04 11.48
C GLY A 38 27.92 -18.38 12.75
N GLY A 39 27.86 -19.08 13.89
CA GLY A 39 28.37 -18.56 15.18
C GLY A 39 27.41 -17.63 15.94
N ARG A 40 26.20 -17.41 15.43
CA ARG A 40 25.12 -16.64 16.05
C ARG A 40 23.86 -17.49 16.23
N LEU A 41 22.98 -17.06 17.12
CA LEU A 41 21.62 -17.59 17.18
C LEU A 41 20.72 -16.82 16.21
N ALA A 42 19.90 -17.56 15.46
CA ALA A 42 18.92 -17.03 14.55
C ALA A 42 17.54 -17.60 14.88
N GLY A 43 16.51 -16.74 14.88
CA GLY A 43 15.11 -17.20 15.01
C GLY A 43 14.59 -17.69 13.66
N GLY A 44 13.92 -18.83 13.64
CA GLY A 44 13.29 -19.43 12.46
C GLY A 44 11.97 -20.10 12.80
N VAL A 45 11.36 -20.73 11.80
CA VAL A 45 10.08 -21.47 11.94
C VAL A 45 10.28 -22.89 11.46
N VAL A 46 9.79 -23.85 12.24
CA VAL A 46 9.79 -25.26 11.90
C VAL A 46 8.82 -25.49 10.72
N THR A 47 9.32 -26.01 9.62
CA THR A 47 8.54 -26.32 8.41
C THR A 47 8.27 -27.80 8.22
N GLN A 48 9.12 -28.64 8.80
CA GLN A 48 8.96 -30.10 8.72
C GLN A 48 9.56 -30.75 9.97
N VAL A 49 8.94 -31.81 10.43
CA VAL A 49 9.46 -32.71 11.49
C VAL A 49 9.51 -34.10 10.93
N ARG A 50 10.64 -34.81 11.11
CA ARG A 50 10.82 -36.20 10.65
C ARG A 50 11.67 -37.01 11.62
N GLU A 51 11.45 -38.28 11.66
CA GLU A 51 12.34 -39.23 12.34
C GLU A 51 13.42 -39.73 11.37
N GLY A 52 14.64 -39.84 11.83
CA GLY A 52 15.73 -40.36 11.01
C GLY A 52 17.12 -40.05 11.55
N ALA A 53 18.13 -40.61 10.90
CA ALA A 53 19.53 -40.21 11.13
C ALA A 53 19.80 -38.96 10.28
N GLY A 54 20.47 -37.98 10.84
CA GLY A 54 21.07 -36.88 10.08
C GLY A 54 22.01 -37.46 9.01
N GLY A 55 22.03 -36.84 7.83
CA GLY A 55 22.88 -37.31 6.72
C GLY A 55 24.36 -37.42 7.15
N ASN A 56 25.30 -37.54 6.19
CA ASN A 56 26.74 -37.72 6.44
C ASN A 56 27.45 -36.64 7.31
N ARG A 57 26.74 -35.61 7.78
CA ARG A 57 27.28 -34.57 8.66
C ARG A 57 26.47 -34.50 9.96
N PRO A 58 27.11 -34.32 11.13
CA PRO A 58 26.40 -34.13 12.38
C PRO A 58 25.56 -32.85 12.30
N LEU A 59 24.27 -32.95 12.62
CA LEU A 59 23.38 -31.82 12.70
C LEU A 59 23.66 -31.01 13.98
N LYS A 60 23.48 -29.71 13.91
CA LYS A 60 23.48 -28.87 15.12
C LYS A 60 22.09 -29.00 15.77
N ALA A 61 22.07 -28.93 17.10
CA ALA A 61 20.81 -28.96 17.84
C ALA A 61 20.09 -27.60 17.79
N VAL A 62 18.76 -27.64 17.84
CA VAL A 62 17.93 -26.46 18.12
C VAL A 62 18.29 -25.92 19.50
N SER A 63 18.48 -24.62 19.62
CA SER A 63 18.88 -23.98 20.90
C SER A 63 17.72 -23.80 21.87
N GLY A 64 16.47 -23.77 21.38
CA GLY A 64 15.29 -23.65 22.21
C GLY A 64 14.07 -23.14 21.43
N ARG A 65 12.89 -23.26 22.03
CA ARG A 65 11.63 -22.71 21.56
C ARG A 65 11.58 -21.21 21.86
N LEU A 66 11.05 -20.40 20.95
CA LEU A 66 10.81 -18.99 21.19
C LEU A 66 9.40 -18.81 21.80
N GLU A 67 9.26 -17.83 22.70
CA GLU A 67 7.96 -17.42 23.27
C GLU A 67 7.15 -16.64 22.22
N ALA A 68 6.70 -17.32 21.18
CA ALA A 68 5.88 -16.73 20.12
C ALA A 68 4.89 -17.79 19.63
N LEU A 69 3.71 -17.32 19.20
CA LEU A 69 2.68 -18.18 18.67
C LEU A 69 3.13 -18.84 17.36
N PRO A 70 2.72 -20.09 17.10
CA PRO A 70 3.07 -20.78 15.87
C PRO A 70 2.36 -20.18 14.66
N LEU A 71 2.97 -20.30 13.49
CA LEU A 71 2.32 -20.03 12.22
C LEU A 71 1.44 -21.21 11.81
N SER A 72 0.25 -20.95 11.28
CA SER A 72 -0.62 -21.99 10.74
C SER A 72 0.01 -22.68 9.52
N PRO A 73 -0.30 -23.95 9.23
CA PRO A 73 0.13 -24.63 8.01
C PRO A 73 -0.23 -23.83 6.74
N ALA A 74 -1.46 -23.31 6.67
CA ALA A 74 -1.91 -22.49 5.53
C ALA A 74 -1.07 -21.21 5.34
N THR A 75 -0.62 -20.57 6.43
CA THR A 75 0.30 -19.42 6.37
C THR A 75 1.67 -19.86 5.83
N LEU A 76 2.19 -21.02 6.23
CA LEU A 76 3.46 -21.54 5.72
C LEU A 76 3.37 -21.91 4.24
N ASP A 77 2.28 -22.56 3.82
CA ASP A 77 2.02 -22.90 2.42
C ASP A 77 1.93 -21.65 1.57
N PHE A 78 1.26 -20.60 2.07
CA PHE A 78 1.19 -19.29 1.40
C PHE A 78 2.58 -18.65 1.27
N ILE A 79 3.40 -18.66 2.32
CA ILE A 79 4.78 -18.13 2.29
C ILE A 79 5.62 -18.85 1.24
N GLN A 80 5.56 -20.17 1.21
CA GLN A 80 6.31 -21.00 0.25
C GLN A 80 5.81 -20.78 -1.18
N TRP A 81 4.48 -20.70 -1.36
CA TRP A 81 3.89 -20.42 -2.67
C TRP A 81 4.30 -19.04 -3.18
N ALA A 82 4.20 -18.01 -2.34
CA ALA A 82 4.55 -16.64 -2.70
C ALA A 82 6.03 -16.52 -3.11
N ALA A 83 6.94 -17.20 -2.41
CA ALA A 83 8.35 -17.24 -2.76
C ALA A 83 8.60 -17.90 -4.12
N ARG A 84 7.99 -19.06 -4.37
CA ARG A 84 8.09 -19.78 -5.65
C ARG A 84 7.54 -18.93 -6.80
N TYR A 85 6.36 -18.32 -6.60
CA TYR A 85 5.75 -17.45 -7.60
C TYR A 85 6.64 -16.28 -7.99
N ALA A 86 7.24 -15.62 -7.01
CA ALA A 86 8.15 -14.49 -7.23
C ALA A 86 9.57 -14.91 -7.68
N ALA A 87 9.82 -16.20 -7.85
CA ALA A 87 11.17 -16.77 -8.08
C ALA A 87 12.17 -16.27 -7.03
N GLU A 88 11.77 -16.18 -5.76
CA GLU A 88 12.54 -15.62 -4.64
C GLU A 88 12.74 -16.62 -3.50
N PHE A 89 13.60 -16.28 -2.56
CA PHE A 89 13.90 -17.11 -1.40
C PHE A 89 12.75 -17.10 -0.37
N PRO A 90 12.33 -18.26 0.16
CA PRO A 90 11.19 -18.36 1.06
C PRO A 90 11.36 -17.63 2.40
N GLY A 91 12.60 -17.38 2.81
CA GLY A 91 12.90 -16.59 4.00
C GLY A 91 12.50 -15.10 3.87
N LEU A 92 12.34 -14.55 2.65
CA LEU A 92 11.95 -13.16 2.45
C LEU A 92 10.48 -12.90 2.81
N PRO A 93 9.48 -13.63 2.27
CA PRO A 93 8.10 -13.50 2.73
C PRO A 93 7.93 -13.93 4.19
N LEU A 94 8.69 -14.92 4.69
CA LEU A 94 8.70 -15.27 6.11
C LEU A 94 9.13 -14.08 6.98
N ALA A 95 10.13 -13.31 6.55
CA ALA A 95 10.55 -12.10 7.29
C ALA A 95 9.42 -11.06 7.41
N ILE A 96 8.53 -10.96 6.42
CA ILE A 96 7.35 -10.10 6.47
C ILE A 96 6.35 -10.66 7.50
N ALA A 97 6.05 -11.96 7.45
CA ALA A 97 5.12 -12.61 8.37
C ALA A 97 5.55 -12.51 9.84
N LEU A 98 6.86 -12.60 10.11
CA LEU A 98 7.40 -12.52 11.47
C LEU A 98 7.66 -11.09 11.99
N ARG A 99 7.42 -10.06 11.19
CA ARG A 99 7.73 -8.67 11.57
C ARG A 99 7.01 -8.25 12.85
N GLY A 100 5.77 -8.65 13.03
CA GLY A 100 4.99 -8.40 14.25
C GLY A 100 5.50 -9.21 15.43
N ALA A 101 5.73 -10.52 15.26
CA ALA A 101 6.23 -11.41 16.30
C ALA A 101 7.56 -10.96 16.92
N ARG A 102 8.38 -10.25 16.15
CA ARG A 102 9.69 -9.73 16.56
C ARG A 102 9.65 -8.31 17.13
N ALA A 103 8.51 -7.64 17.06
CA ALA A 103 8.35 -6.33 17.67
C ALA A 103 8.36 -6.46 19.21
N PRO A 104 8.86 -5.43 19.92
CA PRO A 104 8.84 -5.46 21.38
C PRO A 104 7.40 -5.51 21.89
N LEU A 105 7.18 -6.27 22.96
CA LEU A 105 5.90 -6.23 23.68
C LEU A 105 5.67 -4.83 24.25
N PRO A 106 4.42 -4.36 24.30
CA PRO A 106 4.08 -3.16 25.04
C PRO A 106 4.52 -3.33 26.49
N ARG A 107 5.10 -2.29 27.05
CA ARG A 107 5.42 -2.32 28.49
C ARG A 107 4.12 -2.48 29.25
N PRO A 108 4.02 -3.47 30.18
CA PRO A 108 2.83 -3.61 30.97
C PRO A 108 2.62 -2.34 31.80
N GLU A 109 1.43 -1.83 31.78
CA GLU A 109 1.07 -0.70 32.62
C GLU A 109 1.14 -1.14 34.10
N ARG A 110 1.75 -0.32 34.93
CA ARG A 110 1.83 -0.58 36.38
C ARG A 110 0.77 0.25 37.05
N LEU A 111 -0.20 -0.43 37.65
CA LEU A 111 -1.28 0.18 38.42
C LEU A 111 -0.97 0.12 39.91
N ALA A 112 -1.22 1.21 40.58
CA ALA A 112 -1.24 1.24 42.07
C ALA A 112 -2.61 0.78 42.55
N VAL A 113 -2.59 -0.16 43.48
CA VAL A 113 -3.77 -0.78 44.10
C VAL A 113 -3.66 -0.60 45.59
N LEU A 114 -4.77 -0.43 46.31
CA LEU A 114 -4.77 -0.43 47.77
C LEU A 114 -4.20 -1.74 48.28
N SER A 115 -3.33 -1.63 49.29
CA SER A 115 -2.82 -2.76 50.05
C SER A 115 -3.53 -2.83 51.41
N ASP A 116 -3.40 -3.95 52.11
CA ASP A 116 -3.93 -4.14 53.45
C ASP A 116 -3.07 -3.39 54.51
N GLN A 117 -1.95 -2.79 54.11
CA GLN A 117 -1.08 -2.05 55.06
C GLN A 117 -1.55 -0.60 55.18
N PRO A 118 -1.80 -0.11 56.38
CA PRO A 118 -2.11 1.29 56.61
C PRO A 118 -0.89 2.18 56.34
N PRO A 119 -1.07 3.43 55.87
CA PRO A 119 0.04 4.35 55.65
C PRO A 119 0.73 4.68 56.96
N SER A 120 2.06 4.80 56.94
CA SER A 120 2.87 5.16 58.12
C SER A 120 2.50 6.54 58.72
N ARG A 121 1.94 7.43 57.89
CA ARG A 121 1.45 8.76 58.28
C ARG A 121 0.19 9.11 57.52
N VAL A 122 -0.85 9.50 58.23
CA VAL A 122 -2.12 10.00 57.69
C VAL A 122 -2.02 11.51 57.48
N THR A 123 -2.25 11.99 56.25
CA THR A 123 -2.37 13.42 55.92
C THR A 123 -3.54 13.61 54.96
N PRO A 124 -4.17 14.82 54.91
CA PRO A 124 -5.31 15.05 54.00
C PRO A 124 -5.00 14.74 52.53
N ALA A 125 -3.73 14.97 52.09
CA ALA A 125 -3.29 14.65 50.72
C ALA A 125 -3.19 13.12 50.50
N ARG A 126 -2.66 12.37 51.46
CA ARG A 126 -2.58 10.90 51.41
C ARG A 126 -3.95 10.25 51.47
N THR A 127 -4.88 10.78 52.31
CA THR A 127 -6.26 10.28 52.40
C THR A 127 -6.96 10.38 51.05
N ARG A 128 -6.88 11.51 50.36
CA ARG A 128 -7.48 11.67 49.04
C ARG A 128 -6.92 10.67 48.01
N VAL A 129 -5.62 10.33 48.08
CA VAL A 129 -5.03 9.31 47.18
C VAL A 129 -5.59 7.93 47.48
N LEU A 130 -5.73 7.57 48.76
CA LEU A 130 -6.27 6.27 49.15
C LEU A 130 -7.77 6.15 48.82
N GLU A 131 -8.54 7.24 48.95
CA GLU A 131 -9.92 7.32 48.47
C GLU A 131 -10.01 7.12 46.96
N ALA A 132 -9.19 7.84 46.20
CA ALA A 132 -9.13 7.69 44.74
C ALA A 132 -8.67 6.29 44.29
N ALA A 133 -7.76 5.65 45.04
CA ALA A 133 -7.33 4.27 44.78
C ALA A 133 -8.41 3.24 45.17
N GLY A 134 -9.30 3.57 46.12
CA GLY A 134 -10.47 2.77 46.49
C GLY A 134 -11.53 2.70 45.39
N GLU A 135 -11.58 3.69 44.49
CA GLU A 135 -12.47 3.69 43.33
C GLU A 135 -12.00 2.68 42.24
N GLY A 136 -10.75 2.21 42.32
CA GLY A 136 -10.19 1.20 41.44
C GLY A 136 -8.71 1.40 41.08
N PRO A 137 -8.04 0.36 40.54
CA PRO A 137 -6.65 0.43 40.14
C PRO A 137 -6.41 1.53 39.11
N ALA A 138 -5.34 2.31 39.28
CA ALA A 138 -4.98 3.34 38.32
C ALA A 138 -3.45 3.57 38.28
N ALA A 139 -2.94 4.14 37.18
CA ALA A 139 -1.54 4.54 37.09
C ALA A 139 -1.21 5.61 38.15
N PRO A 140 -0.02 5.61 38.75
CA PRO A 140 0.36 6.57 39.78
C PRO A 140 0.14 8.04 39.41
N ALA A 141 0.39 8.38 38.11
CA ALA A 141 0.14 9.72 37.61
C ALA A 141 -1.35 10.09 37.55
N ASP A 142 -2.22 9.12 37.25
CA ASP A 142 -3.67 9.29 37.21
C ASP A 142 -4.26 9.42 38.63
N LEU A 143 -3.77 8.61 39.57
CA LEU A 143 -4.12 8.76 40.98
C LEU A 143 -3.75 10.13 41.53
N ALA A 144 -2.55 10.61 41.21
CA ALA A 144 -2.08 11.94 41.59
C ALA A 144 -3.02 13.04 41.06
N ARG A 145 -3.44 12.89 39.79
CA ARG A 145 -4.38 13.83 39.14
C ARG A 145 -5.77 13.77 39.73
N ARG A 146 -6.33 12.56 39.94
CA ARG A 146 -7.66 12.38 40.55
C ARG A 146 -7.70 12.94 41.96
N ALA A 147 -6.67 12.68 42.78
CA ALA A 147 -6.56 13.16 44.14
C ALA A 147 -6.18 14.65 44.26
N GLY A 148 -5.82 15.33 43.19
CA GLY A 148 -5.37 16.71 43.21
C GLY A 148 -4.07 16.91 44.00
N VAL A 149 -3.10 15.97 43.88
CA VAL A 149 -1.84 15.97 44.62
C VAL A 149 -0.64 15.81 43.71
N SER A 150 0.57 16.08 44.23
CA SER A 150 1.80 15.80 43.48
C SER A 150 2.10 14.29 43.40
N ALA A 151 2.79 13.87 42.35
CA ALA A 151 3.22 12.47 42.18
C ALA A 151 4.10 11.95 43.33
N ALA A 152 4.77 12.85 44.08
CA ALA A 152 5.56 12.50 45.25
C ALA A 152 4.72 11.92 46.39
N VAL A 153 3.47 12.38 46.56
CA VAL A 153 2.56 11.84 47.59
C VAL A 153 2.18 10.40 47.28
N VAL A 154 1.87 10.12 46.00
CA VAL A 154 1.54 8.75 45.54
C VAL A 154 2.76 7.84 45.70
N ARG A 155 3.96 8.32 45.31
CA ARG A 155 5.21 7.56 45.48
C ARG A 155 5.48 7.23 46.95
N GLY A 156 5.29 8.21 47.86
CA GLY A 156 5.45 7.97 49.30
C GLY A 156 4.49 6.95 49.86
N LEU A 157 3.26 6.80 49.32
CA LEU A 157 2.33 5.73 49.68
C LEU A 157 2.72 4.36 49.13
N ILE A 158 3.36 4.33 47.99
CA ILE A 158 3.94 3.10 47.42
C ILE A 158 5.16 2.66 48.23
N ASP A 159 6.05 3.59 48.56
CA ASP A 159 7.24 3.32 49.39
C ASP A 159 6.86 2.88 50.82
N ASP A 160 5.75 3.42 51.39
CA ASP A 160 5.17 3.02 52.67
C ASP A 160 4.46 1.65 52.62
N GLY A 161 4.23 1.08 51.44
CA GLY A 161 3.49 -0.17 51.26
C GLY A 161 1.95 -0.03 51.38
N ALA A 162 1.41 1.17 51.56
CA ALA A 162 -0.04 1.41 51.55
C ALA A 162 -0.67 1.28 50.16
N LEU A 163 0.13 1.42 49.11
CA LEU A 163 -0.22 1.10 47.73
C LEU A 163 0.77 0.06 47.19
N GLU A 164 0.24 -0.98 46.56
CA GLU A 164 1.03 -1.99 45.84
C GLU A 164 1.01 -1.70 44.34
N MET A 165 2.17 -1.91 43.72
CA MET A 165 2.28 -1.85 42.25
C MET A 165 1.97 -3.20 41.62
N ARG A 166 0.84 -3.32 40.96
CA ARG A 166 0.46 -4.52 40.19
C ARG A 166 0.56 -4.25 38.69
N LEU A 167 0.89 -5.30 37.93
CA LEU A 167 0.84 -5.21 36.47
C LEU A 167 -0.64 -5.24 36.04
N ALA A 168 -1.03 -4.26 35.24
CA ALA A 168 -2.36 -4.29 34.64
C ALA A 168 -2.53 -5.56 33.79
N PRO A 169 -3.67 -6.23 33.85
CA PRO A 169 -4.05 -7.20 32.85
C PRO A 169 -3.97 -6.49 31.48
N ARG A 170 -3.40 -7.17 30.46
CA ARG A 170 -3.37 -6.59 29.12
C ARG A 170 -4.81 -6.29 28.70
N PRO A 171 -5.14 -5.03 28.36
CA PRO A 171 -6.49 -4.73 27.89
C PRO A 171 -6.77 -5.55 26.65
N ASP A 172 -7.93 -6.19 26.57
CA ASP A 172 -8.42 -6.78 25.34
C ASP A 172 -8.85 -5.61 24.42
N THR A 173 -7.90 -5.19 23.59
CA THR A 173 -8.08 -4.04 22.70
C THR A 173 -9.01 -4.35 21.52
N PHE A 174 -9.31 -5.62 21.28
CA PHE A 174 -10.10 -6.08 20.14
C PHE A 174 -11.39 -6.74 20.63
N GLY A 175 -12.40 -5.92 20.93
CA GLY A 175 -13.73 -6.41 21.32
C GLY A 175 -14.37 -7.27 20.22
N ALA A 176 -15.31 -8.14 20.62
CA ALA A 176 -16.09 -8.90 19.66
C ALA A 176 -16.92 -7.94 18.78
N PRO A 177 -16.92 -8.10 17.44
CA PRO A 177 -17.80 -7.31 16.58
C PRO A 177 -19.27 -7.56 16.90
N ASP A 178 -20.03 -6.50 17.05
CA ASP A 178 -21.49 -6.52 17.20
C ASP A 178 -22.12 -6.61 15.80
N LEU A 179 -22.67 -7.78 15.47
CA LEU A 179 -23.22 -8.05 14.14
C LEU A 179 -24.67 -7.60 14.01
N ASP A 180 -25.33 -7.22 15.09
CA ASP A 180 -26.74 -6.79 15.12
C ASP A 180 -26.89 -5.26 15.03
N ARG A 181 -25.78 -4.52 15.01
CA ARG A 181 -25.81 -3.07 14.83
C ARG A 181 -26.49 -2.66 13.54
N PRO A 182 -27.34 -1.61 13.59
CA PRO A 182 -28.03 -1.11 12.42
C PRO A 182 -27.02 -0.67 11.34
N ALA A 183 -27.30 -1.07 10.08
CA ALA A 183 -26.54 -0.63 8.91
C ALA A 183 -27.26 0.54 8.22
N PRO A 184 -26.52 1.39 7.49
CA PRO A 184 -27.16 2.32 6.56
C PRO A 184 -28.03 1.55 5.55
N PRO A 185 -29.20 2.10 5.16
CA PRO A 185 -30.05 1.47 4.16
C PRO A 185 -29.33 1.37 2.80
N LEU A 186 -29.38 0.19 2.22
CA LEU A 186 -28.86 -0.05 0.87
C LEU A 186 -29.95 0.28 -0.16
N ASN A 187 -29.57 0.87 -1.30
CA ASN A 187 -30.44 0.96 -2.45
C ASN A 187 -30.56 -0.42 -3.15
N ASP A 188 -31.45 -0.53 -4.15
CA ASP A 188 -31.76 -1.80 -4.81
C ASP A 188 -30.52 -2.46 -5.43
N SER A 189 -29.67 -1.69 -6.12
CA SER A 189 -28.45 -2.21 -6.73
C SER A 189 -27.41 -2.66 -5.70
N GLN A 190 -27.27 -1.93 -4.60
CA GLN A 190 -26.40 -2.31 -3.47
C GLN A 190 -26.94 -3.55 -2.74
N ALA A 191 -28.26 -3.62 -2.53
CA ALA A 191 -28.91 -4.76 -1.89
C ALA A 191 -28.76 -6.04 -2.74
N ALA A 192 -28.91 -5.94 -4.06
CA ALA A 192 -28.69 -7.04 -4.99
C ALA A 192 -27.23 -7.52 -4.98
N ALA A 193 -26.27 -6.60 -5.03
CA ALA A 193 -24.85 -6.95 -4.94
C ALA A 193 -24.48 -7.57 -3.59
N ALA A 194 -25.01 -7.03 -2.48
CA ALA A 194 -24.79 -7.60 -1.15
C ALA A 194 -25.41 -9.00 -1.01
N ALA A 195 -26.58 -9.23 -1.62
CA ALA A 195 -27.19 -10.57 -1.70
C ALA A 195 -26.29 -11.54 -2.49
N GLY A 196 -25.79 -11.14 -3.66
CA GLY A 196 -24.87 -11.95 -4.45
C GLY A 196 -23.56 -12.29 -3.72
N LEU A 197 -23.04 -11.38 -2.87
CA LEU A 197 -21.86 -11.67 -2.02
C LEU A 197 -22.23 -12.64 -0.88
N ARG A 198 -23.41 -12.51 -0.27
CA ARG A 198 -23.88 -13.46 0.75
C ARG A 198 -24.05 -14.87 0.19
N ASP A 199 -24.64 -14.99 -1.00
CA ASP A 199 -24.79 -16.28 -1.68
C ASP A 199 -23.44 -16.92 -1.95
N MET A 200 -22.48 -16.13 -2.47
CA MET A 200 -21.11 -16.58 -2.69
C MET A 200 -20.45 -17.09 -1.41
N LEU A 201 -20.61 -16.39 -0.29
CA LEU A 201 -20.09 -16.81 1.01
C LEU A 201 -20.77 -18.08 1.53
N GLY A 202 -22.06 -18.26 1.24
CA GLY A 202 -22.85 -19.44 1.59
C GLY A 202 -22.44 -20.71 0.85
N GLU A 203 -21.90 -20.59 -0.37
CA GLU A 203 -21.36 -21.71 -1.15
C GLU A 203 -20.12 -22.33 -0.46
N GLY A 204 -19.40 -21.58 0.35
CA GLY A 204 -18.21 -22.03 1.05
C GLY A 204 -17.01 -22.27 0.13
N GLY A 205 -15.86 -22.62 0.75
CA GLY A 205 -14.62 -22.83 0.01
C GLY A 205 -14.06 -21.54 -0.62
N PHE A 206 -13.17 -21.72 -1.59
CA PHE A 206 -12.59 -20.60 -2.32
C PHE A 206 -13.58 -20.04 -3.35
N GLN A 207 -13.89 -18.76 -3.18
CA GLN A 207 -14.69 -17.98 -4.12
C GLN A 207 -14.04 -16.63 -4.38
N ALA A 208 -14.17 -16.10 -5.59
CA ALA A 208 -13.67 -14.78 -5.95
C ALA A 208 -14.75 -13.94 -6.61
N ALA A 209 -14.86 -12.69 -6.20
CA ALA A 209 -15.79 -11.73 -6.79
C ALA A 209 -15.10 -10.43 -7.18
N LEU A 210 -15.51 -9.83 -8.27
CA LEU A 210 -15.30 -8.44 -8.61
C LEU A 210 -16.53 -7.64 -8.21
N LEU A 211 -16.37 -6.69 -7.28
CA LEU A 211 -17.36 -5.67 -6.97
C LEU A 211 -17.02 -4.41 -7.77
N ASP A 212 -17.61 -4.33 -8.96
CA ASP A 212 -17.40 -3.28 -9.93
C ASP A 212 -18.44 -2.17 -9.74
N GLY A 213 -18.02 -1.00 -9.31
CA GLY A 213 -18.97 0.08 -9.06
C GLY A 213 -18.35 1.45 -9.28
N VAL A 214 -19.08 2.35 -9.94
CA VAL A 214 -18.63 3.72 -10.18
C VAL A 214 -18.19 4.44 -8.88
N THR A 215 -17.42 5.49 -9.02
CA THR A 215 -16.99 6.29 -7.86
C THR A 215 -18.22 6.84 -7.12
N GLY A 216 -18.31 6.58 -5.82
CA GLY A 216 -19.47 7.00 -5.00
C GLY A 216 -20.67 6.05 -5.06
N SER A 217 -20.56 4.85 -5.63
CA SER A 217 -21.64 3.85 -5.66
C SER A 217 -21.91 3.14 -4.32
N GLY A 218 -21.10 3.41 -3.29
CA GLY A 218 -21.26 2.78 -1.96
C GLY A 218 -20.70 1.38 -1.85
N LYS A 219 -19.69 1.01 -2.65
CA LYS A 219 -18.98 -0.29 -2.56
C LYS A 219 -18.62 -0.69 -1.14
N THR A 220 -18.22 0.29 -0.32
CA THR A 220 -17.84 0.06 1.08
C THR A 220 -18.96 -0.56 1.89
N GLU A 221 -20.19 -0.03 1.80
CA GLU A 221 -21.32 -0.61 2.54
C GLU A 221 -21.65 -2.02 2.06
N VAL A 222 -21.56 -2.26 0.75
CA VAL A 222 -21.82 -3.58 0.16
C VAL A 222 -20.81 -4.62 0.65
N TYR A 223 -19.51 -4.32 0.66
CA TYR A 223 -18.55 -5.29 1.17
C TYR A 223 -18.56 -5.38 2.71
N LEU A 224 -18.95 -4.35 3.47
CA LEU A 224 -19.15 -4.46 4.91
C LEU A 224 -20.33 -5.37 5.26
N GLU A 225 -21.37 -5.45 4.42
CA GLU A 225 -22.40 -6.48 4.54
C GLU A 225 -21.85 -7.89 4.32
N ALA A 226 -20.91 -8.08 3.39
CA ALA A 226 -20.22 -9.35 3.21
C ALA A 226 -19.32 -9.68 4.42
N VAL A 227 -18.64 -8.69 5.01
CA VAL A 227 -17.89 -8.85 6.27
C VAL A 227 -18.80 -9.34 7.39
N ARG A 228 -19.96 -8.71 7.57
CA ARG A 228 -20.96 -9.14 8.55
C ARG A 228 -21.41 -10.58 8.31
N ALA A 229 -21.73 -10.93 7.06
CA ALA A 229 -22.15 -12.28 6.71
C ALA A 229 -21.07 -13.33 6.97
N ALA A 230 -19.82 -13.06 6.62
CA ALA A 230 -18.70 -13.97 6.87
C ALA A 230 -18.45 -14.21 8.37
N LEU A 231 -18.57 -13.15 9.18
CA LEU A 231 -18.40 -13.23 10.64
C LEU A 231 -19.59 -13.91 11.33
N ALA A 232 -20.80 -13.78 10.79
CA ALA A 232 -22.01 -14.44 11.29
C ALA A 232 -21.99 -15.94 10.98
N ALA A 233 -21.52 -16.32 9.78
CA ALA A 233 -21.41 -17.72 9.38
C ALA A 233 -20.35 -18.50 10.18
N ASP A 234 -19.32 -17.82 10.69
CA ASP A 234 -18.26 -18.44 11.46
C ASP A 234 -17.88 -17.57 12.67
N PRO A 235 -18.35 -17.92 13.89
CA PRO A 235 -18.03 -17.19 15.12
C PRO A 235 -16.53 -17.08 15.42
N GLY A 236 -15.69 -17.99 14.94
CA GLY A 236 -14.23 -17.93 15.05
C GLY A 236 -13.55 -17.32 13.80
N GLY A 237 -14.32 -16.96 12.79
CA GLY A 237 -13.81 -16.46 11.51
C GLY A 237 -13.17 -15.08 11.62
N GLN A 238 -12.19 -14.83 10.75
CA GLN A 238 -11.45 -13.58 10.66
C GLN A 238 -11.54 -13.02 9.26
N VAL A 239 -11.52 -11.69 9.15
CA VAL A 239 -11.61 -10.95 7.90
C VAL A 239 -10.43 -10.00 7.76
N LEU A 240 -9.87 -9.92 6.56
CA LEU A 240 -8.85 -8.95 6.19
C LEU A 240 -9.40 -7.97 5.15
N ILE A 241 -9.27 -6.67 5.42
CA ILE A 241 -9.57 -5.60 4.46
C ILE A 241 -8.25 -4.92 4.10
N LEU A 242 -7.84 -5.02 2.84
CA LEU A 242 -6.64 -4.39 2.30
C LEU A 242 -6.99 -3.05 1.67
N LEU A 243 -6.22 -2.02 1.99
CA LEU A 243 -6.32 -0.67 1.46
C LEU A 243 -5.00 -0.23 0.81
N PRO A 244 -5.04 0.59 -0.26
CA PRO A 244 -3.84 1.02 -0.96
C PRO A 244 -2.99 2.02 -0.17
N GLU A 245 -3.60 2.90 0.61
CA GLU A 245 -2.94 4.01 1.30
C GLU A 245 -3.31 4.13 2.78
N ILE A 246 -2.34 4.61 3.58
CA ILE A 246 -2.51 4.83 5.03
C ILE A 246 -3.56 5.92 5.31
N ALA A 247 -3.65 6.95 4.46
CA ALA A 247 -4.61 8.04 4.65
C ALA A 247 -6.08 7.59 4.58
N LEU A 248 -6.39 6.63 3.71
CA LEU A 248 -7.73 6.04 3.61
C LEU A 248 -8.07 5.13 4.79
N THR A 249 -7.06 4.59 5.45
CA THR A 249 -7.21 3.62 6.53
C THR A 249 -8.01 4.20 7.70
N GLN A 250 -7.80 5.44 8.10
CA GLN A 250 -8.47 6.03 9.27
C GLN A 250 -9.98 6.25 9.06
N ALA A 251 -10.39 6.68 7.86
CA ALA A 251 -11.82 6.83 7.54
C ALA A 251 -12.55 5.47 7.56
N LEU A 252 -11.91 4.43 7.00
CA LEU A 252 -12.48 3.08 7.03
C LEU A 252 -12.46 2.48 8.45
N ILE A 253 -11.41 2.70 9.22
CA ILE A 253 -11.36 2.27 10.63
C ILE A 253 -12.51 2.86 11.43
N ALA A 254 -12.75 4.17 11.30
CA ALA A 254 -13.88 4.82 11.94
C ALA A 254 -15.21 4.18 11.51
N ARG A 255 -15.40 3.93 10.22
CA ARG A 255 -16.60 3.33 9.65
C ARG A 255 -16.80 1.88 10.11
N VAL A 256 -15.73 1.07 10.15
CA VAL A 256 -15.76 -0.30 10.69
C VAL A 256 -16.09 -0.27 12.18
N THR A 257 -15.49 0.64 12.95
CA THR A 257 -15.76 0.79 14.39
C THR A 257 -17.22 1.20 14.63
N GLU A 258 -17.74 2.14 13.85
CA GLU A 258 -19.14 2.54 13.92
C GLU A 258 -20.06 1.37 13.55
N ARG A 259 -19.75 0.63 12.50
CA ARG A 259 -20.56 -0.46 11.96
C ARG A 259 -20.61 -1.70 12.87
N PHE A 260 -19.51 -2.01 13.56
CA PHE A 260 -19.37 -3.24 14.35
C PHE A 260 -19.14 -3.00 15.85
N GLY A 261 -19.14 -1.75 16.32
CA GLY A 261 -18.99 -1.42 17.74
C GLY A 261 -17.62 -1.73 18.32
N ALA A 262 -16.70 -2.28 17.53
CA ALA A 262 -15.37 -2.66 17.94
C ALA A 262 -14.33 -2.15 16.91
N PRO A 263 -13.19 -1.60 17.36
CA PRO A 263 -12.14 -1.17 16.45
C PRO A 263 -11.48 -2.38 15.78
N PRO A 264 -11.17 -2.32 14.47
CA PRO A 264 -10.39 -3.35 13.79
C PRO A 264 -8.92 -3.29 14.22
N GLY A 265 -8.20 -4.39 13.98
CA GLY A 265 -6.74 -4.40 14.08
C GLY A 265 -6.12 -3.60 12.94
N GLU A 266 -5.29 -2.60 13.27
CA GLU A 266 -4.61 -1.76 12.27
C GLU A 266 -3.24 -2.35 11.90
N TRP A 267 -2.96 -2.47 10.57
CA TRP A 267 -1.68 -2.99 10.10
C TRP A 267 -1.09 -2.21 8.93
N HIS A 268 -0.23 -1.25 9.24
CA HIS A 268 0.52 -0.45 8.25
C HIS A 268 1.82 0.11 8.84
N SER A 269 2.64 0.76 8.02
CA SER A 269 3.96 1.28 8.43
C SER A 269 3.90 2.35 9.52
N GLY A 270 2.81 3.10 9.62
CA GLY A 270 2.60 4.13 10.64
C GLY A 270 2.22 3.60 12.03
N VAL A 271 1.88 2.30 12.15
CA VAL A 271 1.54 1.70 13.46
C VAL A 271 2.83 1.46 14.25
N ALA A 272 2.86 1.90 15.51
CA ALA A 272 4.00 1.72 16.39
C ALA A 272 4.34 0.22 16.61
N PRO A 273 5.62 -0.16 16.75
CA PRO A 273 6.03 -1.55 16.88
C PRO A 273 5.32 -2.34 18.00
N PRO A 274 5.09 -1.78 19.22
CA PRO A 274 4.36 -2.50 20.26
C PRO A 274 2.89 -2.77 19.89
N ALA A 275 2.21 -1.81 19.25
CA ALA A 275 0.83 -2.00 18.78
C ALA A 275 0.77 -3.05 17.66
N ARG A 276 1.74 -3.07 16.73
CA ARG A 276 1.86 -4.14 15.74
C ARG A 276 2.01 -5.51 16.39
N ARG A 277 2.77 -5.61 17.48
CA ARG A 277 2.88 -6.88 18.23
C ARG A 277 1.54 -7.31 18.79
N GLN A 278 0.77 -6.40 19.38
CA GLN A 278 -0.57 -6.70 19.90
C GLN A 278 -1.52 -7.20 18.81
N VAL A 279 -1.53 -6.52 17.63
CA VAL A 279 -2.34 -6.98 16.50
C VAL A 279 -1.89 -8.36 16.03
N TRP A 280 -0.57 -8.58 15.89
CA TRP A 280 -0.03 -9.86 15.44
C TRP A 280 -0.44 -11.01 16.37
N ASP A 281 -0.25 -10.85 17.69
CA ASP A 281 -0.62 -11.84 18.70
C ASP A 281 -2.14 -12.08 18.69
N ALA A 282 -2.95 -11.02 18.65
CA ALA A 282 -4.41 -11.13 18.65
C ALA A 282 -4.96 -11.79 17.36
N VAL A 283 -4.32 -11.58 16.21
CA VAL A 283 -4.66 -12.27 14.95
C VAL A 283 -4.30 -13.75 15.05
N ALA A 284 -3.11 -14.09 15.54
CA ALA A 284 -2.67 -15.47 15.71
C ALA A 284 -3.53 -16.25 16.69
N GLU A 285 -4.04 -15.60 17.75
CA GLU A 285 -4.95 -16.19 18.73
C GLU A 285 -6.42 -16.22 18.26
N GLY A 286 -6.76 -15.51 17.17
CA GLY A 286 -8.13 -15.38 16.66
C GLY A 286 -9.00 -14.37 17.42
N ARG A 287 -8.44 -13.60 18.35
CA ARG A 287 -9.17 -12.55 19.10
C ARG A 287 -9.48 -11.32 18.24
N CYS A 288 -8.55 -10.92 17.36
CA CYS A 288 -8.79 -9.87 16.39
C CYS A 288 -9.52 -10.44 15.18
N ARG A 289 -10.81 -10.16 15.05
CA ARG A 289 -11.67 -10.73 14.02
C ARG A 289 -11.70 -9.92 12.73
N ILE A 290 -11.48 -8.61 12.78
CA ILE A 290 -11.42 -7.73 11.62
C ILE A 290 -10.06 -7.04 11.63
N VAL A 291 -9.33 -7.14 10.52
CA VAL A 291 -8.06 -6.43 10.31
C VAL A 291 -8.22 -5.50 9.12
N VAL A 292 -7.82 -4.25 9.29
CA VAL A 292 -7.70 -3.26 8.21
C VAL A 292 -6.23 -2.92 8.04
N GLY A 293 -5.70 -3.06 6.84
CA GLY A 293 -4.28 -2.84 6.67
C GLY A 293 -3.80 -2.65 5.24
N ALA A 294 -2.52 -2.28 5.13
CA ALA A 294 -1.81 -2.21 3.86
C ALA A 294 -1.36 -3.61 3.40
N ARG A 295 -0.78 -3.69 2.21
CA ARG A 295 -0.33 -4.93 1.52
C ARG A 295 0.38 -5.96 2.41
N SER A 296 1.16 -5.53 3.41
CA SER A 296 1.87 -6.45 4.30
C SER A 296 0.96 -7.17 5.32
N ALA A 297 -0.27 -6.68 5.55
CA ALA A 297 -1.26 -7.36 6.39
C ALA A 297 -1.63 -8.75 5.83
N LEU A 298 -1.42 -8.93 4.53
CA LEU A 298 -1.63 -10.22 3.86
C LEU A 298 -0.77 -11.35 4.44
N PHE A 299 0.34 -11.05 5.12
CA PHE A 299 1.24 -12.05 5.73
C PHE A 299 0.99 -12.27 7.22
N LEU A 300 -0.04 -11.69 7.80
CA LEU A 300 -0.42 -11.94 9.19
C LEU A 300 -0.85 -13.39 9.41
N PRO A 301 -0.57 -13.98 10.59
CA PRO A 301 -0.84 -15.38 10.88
C PRO A 301 -2.31 -15.60 11.30
N PHE A 302 -3.24 -15.38 10.36
CA PHE A 302 -4.65 -15.63 10.64
C PHE A 302 -4.86 -17.08 11.06
N ARG A 303 -5.60 -17.25 12.15
CA ARG A 303 -5.97 -18.56 12.63
C ARG A 303 -7.08 -19.19 11.78
N ARG A 304 -8.01 -18.37 11.29
CA ARG A 304 -9.20 -18.82 10.55
C ARG A 304 -9.73 -17.74 9.61
N LEU A 305 -8.96 -17.46 8.56
CA LEU A 305 -9.33 -16.46 7.56
C LEU A 305 -10.54 -16.92 6.73
N ARG A 306 -11.58 -16.10 6.61
CA ARG A 306 -12.82 -16.40 5.87
C ARG A 306 -13.07 -15.49 4.70
N LEU A 307 -12.60 -14.25 4.80
CA LEU A 307 -12.82 -13.26 3.75
C LEU A 307 -11.61 -12.34 3.65
N ILE A 308 -11.20 -12.07 2.43
CA ILE A 308 -10.26 -10.98 2.08
C ILE A 308 -11.02 -9.98 1.21
N VAL A 309 -11.01 -8.72 1.58
CA VAL A 309 -11.46 -7.61 0.74
C VAL A 309 -10.24 -6.82 0.28
N VAL A 310 -10.14 -6.55 -1.01
CA VAL A 310 -9.11 -5.67 -1.58
C VAL A 310 -9.84 -4.47 -2.17
N ASP A 311 -9.85 -3.38 -1.43
CA ASP A 311 -10.50 -2.14 -1.88
C ASP A 311 -9.55 -1.35 -2.77
N GLU A 312 -10.11 -0.72 -3.83
CA GLU A 312 -9.36 -0.07 -4.91
C GLU A 312 -8.27 -1.00 -5.51
N GLU A 313 -8.66 -2.24 -5.88
CA GLU A 313 -7.77 -3.34 -6.29
C GLU A 313 -6.77 -2.99 -7.41
N HIS A 314 -7.14 -2.01 -8.25
CA HIS A 314 -6.32 -1.51 -9.36
C HIS A 314 -5.13 -0.67 -8.90
N ASP A 315 -5.10 -0.26 -7.62
CA ASP A 315 -4.10 0.69 -7.13
C ASP A 315 -2.68 0.13 -7.20
N THR A 316 -1.78 0.95 -7.74
CA THR A 316 -0.38 0.58 -7.92
C THR A 316 0.39 0.37 -6.62
N SER A 317 -0.10 0.91 -5.49
CA SER A 317 0.54 0.75 -4.17
C SER A 317 0.46 -0.68 -3.62
N PHE A 318 -0.41 -1.53 -4.18
CA PHE A 318 -0.42 -2.95 -3.88
C PHE A 318 0.81 -3.70 -4.42
N LYS A 319 1.56 -3.12 -5.37
CA LYS A 319 2.85 -3.66 -5.79
C LYS A 319 3.95 -3.28 -4.80
N GLN A 320 4.65 -4.28 -4.27
CA GLN A 320 5.90 -4.11 -3.53
C GLN A 320 7.05 -4.17 -4.53
N GLU A 321 7.85 -3.10 -4.61
CA GLU A 321 8.95 -2.98 -5.59
C GLU A 321 10.34 -3.19 -4.97
N GLU A 322 10.47 -3.18 -3.64
CA GLU A 322 11.73 -3.37 -2.93
C GLU A 322 11.70 -4.60 -2.03
N GLY A 323 12.83 -5.27 -1.89
CA GLY A 323 12.98 -6.46 -1.07
C GLY A 323 12.29 -7.67 -1.70
N PHE A 324 11.29 -8.23 -1.04
CA PHE A 324 10.42 -9.24 -1.64
C PHE A 324 9.41 -8.56 -2.55
N ILE A 325 9.55 -8.77 -3.86
CA ILE A 325 8.72 -8.15 -4.90
C ILE A 325 7.45 -8.98 -5.11
N TYR A 326 6.27 -8.36 -4.91
CA TYR A 326 4.99 -9.03 -5.09
C TYR A 326 3.85 -8.05 -5.36
N GLN A 327 2.74 -8.53 -5.93
CA GLN A 327 1.49 -7.80 -6.07
C GLN A 327 0.49 -8.34 -5.04
N ALA A 328 0.08 -7.49 -4.07
CA ALA A 328 -0.75 -7.93 -2.96
C ALA A 328 -2.17 -8.31 -3.39
N ARG A 329 -2.75 -7.66 -4.42
CA ARG A 329 -4.03 -8.06 -5.00
C ARG A 329 -4.00 -9.52 -5.45
N ASP A 330 -3.00 -9.90 -6.24
CA ASP A 330 -2.90 -11.24 -6.81
C ASP A 330 -2.60 -12.27 -5.72
N LEU A 331 -1.71 -11.92 -4.78
CA LEU A 331 -1.44 -12.77 -3.63
C LEU A 331 -2.64 -12.92 -2.68
N ALA A 332 -3.56 -11.93 -2.62
CA ALA A 332 -4.79 -12.04 -1.85
C ALA A 332 -5.71 -13.15 -2.39
N VAL A 333 -5.84 -13.23 -3.72
CA VAL A 333 -6.60 -14.30 -4.39
C VAL A 333 -5.99 -15.68 -4.09
N VAL A 334 -4.67 -15.78 -4.17
CA VAL A 334 -3.97 -17.04 -3.86
C VAL A 334 -4.10 -17.41 -2.40
N ARG A 335 -3.93 -16.44 -1.49
CA ARG A 335 -4.08 -16.70 -0.07
C ARG A 335 -5.50 -17.17 0.26
N ALA A 336 -6.52 -16.51 -0.27
CA ALA A 336 -7.91 -16.93 -0.11
C ALA A 336 -8.10 -18.38 -0.59
N LYS A 337 -7.51 -18.76 -1.74
CA LYS A 337 -7.58 -20.11 -2.27
C LYS A 337 -6.93 -21.15 -1.34
N LEU A 338 -5.76 -20.86 -0.79
CA LEU A 338 -5.04 -21.76 0.13
C LEU A 338 -5.76 -21.91 1.49
N GLU A 339 -6.43 -20.85 1.95
CA GLU A 339 -7.19 -20.84 3.21
C GLU A 339 -8.63 -21.39 3.04
N GLY A 340 -9.09 -21.65 1.80
CA GLY A 340 -10.49 -21.97 1.53
C GLY A 340 -11.44 -20.81 1.88
N ALA A 341 -10.98 -19.57 1.71
CA ALA A 341 -11.70 -18.35 2.02
C ALA A 341 -12.23 -17.67 0.75
N ALA A 342 -13.14 -16.71 0.90
CA ALA A 342 -13.58 -15.86 -0.18
C ALA A 342 -12.68 -14.62 -0.35
N VAL A 343 -12.63 -14.07 -1.59
CA VAL A 343 -11.98 -12.79 -1.88
C VAL A 343 -12.89 -11.88 -2.68
N ILE A 344 -12.98 -10.61 -2.28
CA ILE A 344 -13.70 -9.55 -2.97
C ILE A 344 -12.68 -8.53 -3.44
N LEU A 345 -12.61 -8.31 -4.76
CA LEU A 345 -11.84 -7.25 -5.39
C LEU A 345 -12.79 -6.10 -5.70
N ALA A 346 -12.65 -4.96 -5.04
CA ALA A 346 -13.54 -3.82 -5.20
C ALA A 346 -12.84 -2.68 -5.94
N SER A 347 -13.47 -2.13 -6.97
CA SER A 347 -12.92 -1.01 -7.75
C SER A 347 -13.97 -0.26 -8.54
N ALA A 348 -13.71 1.03 -8.82
CA ALA A 348 -14.43 1.82 -9.81
C ALA A 348 -13.84 1.68 -11.22
N THR A 349 -12.56 1.38 -11.27
CA THR A 349 -11.76 1.23 -12.49
C THR A 349 -10.92 -0.05 -12.39
N PRO A 350 -11.56 -1.25 -12.41
CA PRO A 350 -10.85 -2.51 -12.21
C PRO A 350 -9.70 -2.68 -13.18
N SER A 351 -8.67 -3.42 -12.75
CA SER A 351 -7.57 -3.81 -13.64
C SER A 351 -8.05 -4.73 -14.75
N LEU A 352 -7.38 -4.69 -15.89
CA LEU A 352 -7.77 -5.51 -17.05
C LEU A 352 -7.68 -7.02 -16.75
N GLU A 353 -6.75 -7.43 -15.89
CA GLU A 353 -6.64 -8.81 -15.43
C GLU A 353 -7.86 -9.24 -14.62
N THR A 354 -8.33 -8.38 -13.72
CA THR A 354 -9.52 -8.64 -12.90
C THR A 354 -10.78 -8.66 -13.74
N LEU A 355 -10.94 -7.69 -14.66
CA LEU A 355 -12.05 -7.64 -15.60
C LEU A 355 -12.10 -8.90 -16.47
N ARG A 356 -10.97 -9.32 -17.06
CA ARG A 356 -10.89 -10.53 -17.87
C ARG A 356 -11.28 -11.80 -17.10
N ASN A 357 -10.87 -11.89 -15.82
CA ASN A 357 -11.29 -13.01 -14.97
C ASN A 357 -12.80 -12.98 -14.68
N ALA A 358 -13.41 -11.81 -14.53
CA ALA A 358 -14.85 -11.65 -14.36
C ALA A 358 -15.61 -11.99 -15.66
N GLU A 359 -15.17 -11.48 -16.81
CA GLU A 359 -15.75 -11.79 -18.13
C GLU A 359 -15.73 -13.28 -18.46
N THR A 360 -14.64 -13.97 -18.10
CA THR A 360 -14.51 -15.42 -18.35
C THR A 360 -15.21 -16.29 -17.29
N GLY A 361 -15.94 -15.69 -16.34
CA GLY A 361 -16.66 -16.40 -15.28
C GLY A 361 -15.78 -17.01 -14.18
N ARG A 362 -14.47 -16.69 -14.15
CA ARG A 362 -13.57 -17.12 -13.08
C ARG A 362 -13.83 -16.39 -11.77
N TYR A 363 -14.30 -15.10 -11.87
CA TYR A 363 -14.75 -14.28 -10.76
C TYR A 363 -16.21 -13.98 -10.93
N ARG A 364 -17.00 -13.97 -9.86
CA ARG A 364 -18.37 -13.48 -9.85
C ARG A 364 -18.34 -11.98 -10.09
N TRP A 365 -19.07 -11.50 -11.10
CA TRP A 365 -19.11 -10.08 -11.45
C TRP A 365 -20.36 -9.43 -10.88
N LEU A 366 -20.18 -8.54 -9.91
CA LEU A 366 -21.25 -7.77 -9.28
C LEU A 366 -21.07 -6.30 -9.62
N ARG A 367 -22.07 -5.71 -10.30
CA ARG A 367 -22.00 -4.34 -10.80
C ARG A 367 -22.87 -3.40 -9.98
N LEU A 368 -22.32 -2.23 -9.62
CA LEU A 368 -23.02 -1.09 -9.04
C LEU A 368 -22.97 0.05 -10.05
N ALA A 369 -23.96 0.09 -10.94
CA ALA A 369 -23.96 1.02 -12.07
C ALA A 369 -24.21 2.46 -11.64
N ASP A 370 -24.97 2.66 -10.55
CA ASP A 370 -25.45 3.96 -10.12
C ASP A 370 -24.62 4.53 -8.96
N ARG A 371 -24.47 5.85 -8.91
CA ARG A 371 -24.00 6.54 -7.72
C ARG A 371 -25.05 6.46 -6.61
N HIS A 372 -24.60 6.48 -5.37
CA HIS A 372 -25.52 6.54 -4.24
C HIS A 372 -26.19 7.92 -4.16
N GLY A 373 -27.53 7.94 -4.09
CA GLY A 373 -28.34 9.17 -4.10
C GLY A 373 -28.55 9.74 -5.50
N GLU A 374 -28.89 11.02 -5.60
CA GLU A 374 -29.17 11.73 -6.86
C GLU A 374 -27.94 12.22 -7.60
N ALA A 375 -26.72 11.84 -7.16
CA ALA A 375 -25.47 12.31 -7.73
C ALA A 375 -25.27 11.81 -9.17
N ARG A 376 -25.12 12.74 -10.11
CA ARG A 376 -24.83 12.47 -11.53
C ARG A 376 -23.32 12.41 -11.78
N LEU A 377 -22.92 11.73 -12.85
CA LEU A 377 -21.55 11.79 -13.35
C LEU A 377 -21.24 13.22 -13.83
N PRO A 378 -20.01 13.73 -13.67
CA PRO A 378 -19.64 15.06 -14.12
C PRO A 378 -19.69 15.17 -15.65
N ASP A 379 -19.98 16.37 -16.18
CA ASP A 379 -19.75 16.68 -17.59
C ASP A 379 -18.24 16.76 -17.85
N ILE A 380 -17.70 15.86 -18.68
CA ILE A 380 -16.27 15.81 -19.00
C ILE A 380 -16.02 16.43 -20.37
N ARG A 381 -15.22 17.50 -20.39
CA ARG A 381 -14.82 18.19 -21.62
C ARG A 381 -13.31 18.12 -21.80
N LEU A 382 -12.88 17.88 -23.04
CA LEU A 382 -11.48 17.99 -23.43
C LEU A 382 -11.19 19.43 -23.86
N VAL A 383 -10.12 19.98 -23.34
CA VAL A 383 -9.55 21.26 -23.81
C VAL A 383 -8.35 20.93 -24.68
N ASP A 384 -8.52 21.14 -26.00
CA ASP A 384 -7.45 20.97 -26.97
C ASP A 384 -6.42 22.10 -26.83
N LEU A 385 -5.26 21.76 -26.32
CA LEU A 385 -4.17 22.72 -26.09
C LEU A 385 -3.50 23.19 -27.39
N ARG A 386 -3.81 22.59 -28.54
CA ARG A 386 -3.36 23.05 -29.86
C ARG A 386 -4.19 24.25 -30.32
N GLU A 387 -5.47 24.31 -29.92
CA GLU A 387 -6.42 25.38 -30.24
C GLU A 387 -6.47 26.47 -29.16
N SER A 388 -6.39 26.06 -27.90
CA SER A 388 -6.48 26.95 -26.73
C SER A 388 -5.29 26.76 -25.79
N PRO A 389 -4.05 27.08 -26.24
CA PRO A 389 -2.86 26.92 -25.39
C PRO A 389 -2.88 27.90 -24.21
N PRO A 390 -2.30 27.53 -23.07
CA PRO A 390 -2.02 28.48 -22.01
C PRO A 390 -1.01 29.53 -22.47
N GLU A 391 -0.99 30.68 -21.82
CA GLU A 391 0.03 31.71 -22.07
C GLU A 391 1.46 31.16 -21.85
N ALA A 392 2.45 31.73 -22.52
CA ALA A 392 3.83 31.29 -22.41
C ALA A 392 4.32 31.28 -20.94
N GLY A 393 4.73 30.10 -20.47
CA GLY A 393 5.17 29.90 -19.09
C GLY A 393 4.06 29.64 -18.07
N ARG A 394 2.82 29.54 -18.51
CA ARG A 394 1.63 29.18 -17.71
C ARG A 394 1.14 27.77 -18.07
N TRP A 395 0.21 27.27 -17.27
CA TRP A 395 -0.31 25.89 -17.36
C TRP A 395 -1.83 25.82 -17.39
N ILE A 396 -2.51 26.88 -16.94
CA ILE A 396 -3.96 27.02 -16.93
C ILE A 396 -4.38 27.65 -18.27
N SER A 397 -5.10 26.91 -19.10
CA SER A 397 -5.63 27.42 -20.37
C SER A 397 -6.77 28.40 -20.16
N PRO A 398 -7.04 29.31 -21.11
CA PRO A 398 -8.15 30.26 -21.00
C PRO A 398 -9.50 29.61 -20.70
N PRO A 399 -9.93 28.49 -21.35
CA PRO A 399 -11.19 27.85 -21.02
C PRO A 399 -11.25 27.29 -19.60
N LEU A 400 -10.13 26.81 -19.07
CA LEU A 400 -10.08 26.34 -17.68
C LEU A 400 -10.13 27.52 -16.69
N ALA A 401 -9.42 28.63 -16.97
CA ALA A 401 -9.47 29.82 -16.14
C ALA A 401 -10.88 30.43 -16.06
N GLU A 402 -11.61 30.46 -17.20
CA GLU A 402 -13.00 30.91 -17.25
C GLU A 402 -13.92 30.01 -16.41
N ALA A 403 -13.81 28.70 -16.56
CA ALA A 403 -14.60 27.75 -15.76
C ALA A 403 -14.29 27.85 -14.26
N MET A 404 -13.04 28.13 -13.88
CA MET A 404 -12.65 28.39 -12.49
C MET A 404 -13.30 29.67 -11.96
N ALA A 405 -13.28 30.76 -12.75
CA ALA A 405 -13.91 32.05 -12.38
C ALA A 405 -15.42 31.86 -12.14
N GLU A 406 -16.12 31.19 -13.02
CA GLU A 406 -17.56 30.85 -12.87
C GLU A 406 -17.84 30.06 -11.59
N THR A 407 -17.00 29.04 -11.31
CA THR A 407 -17.12 28.16 -10.14
C THR A 407 -16.95 28.95 -8.85
N LEU A 408 -15.92 29.80 -8.79
CA LEU A 408 -15.64 30.66 -7.63
C LEU A 408 -16.74 31.71 -7.42
N ALA A 409 -17.26 32.32 -8.50
CA ALA A 409 -18.37 33.23 -8.42
C ALA A 409 -19.65 32.61 -7.87
N ALA A 410 -19.85 31.31 -8.09
CA ALA A 410 -20.94 30.51 -7.52
C ALA A 410 -20.70 30.07 -6.05
N GLY A 411 -19.56 30.43 -5.45
CA GLY A 411 -19.19 30.02 -4.09
C GLY A 411 -18.86 28.52 -4.02
N GLU A 412 -18.42 27.94 -5.12
CA GLU A 412 -18.09 26.51 -5.25
C GLU A 412 -16.57 26.30 -5.32
N GLN A 413 -16.13 25.05 -5.21
CA GLN A 413 -14.72 24.70 -5.08
C GLN A 413 -14.16 24.09 -6.37
N THR A 414 -12.88 24.36 -6.62
CA THR A 414 -12.12 23.83 -7.75
C THR A 414 -10.98 22.93 -7.28
N LEU A 415 -10.80 21.78 -7.94
CA LEU A 415 -9.61 20.94 -7.83
C LEU A 415 -8.76 21.06 -9.10
N LEU A 416 -7.55 21.57 -8.99
CA LEU A 416 -6.54 21.49 -10.05
C LEU A 416 -5.71 20.24 -9.85
N PHE A 417 -5.91 19.27 -10.73
CA PHE A 417 -5.27 17.97 -10.66
C PHE A 417 -4.05 17.89 -11.58
N LEU A 418 -2.90 17.57 -10.98
CA LEU A 418 -1.66 17.37 -11.71
C LEU A 418 -1.26 15.88 -11.66
N ASN A 419 -1.21 15.22 -12.82
CA ASN A 419 -0.72 13.84 -12.95
C ASN A 419 0.81 13.80 -12.87
N ARG A 420 1.37 13.69 -11.64
CA ARG A 420 2.81 13.85 -11.37
C ARG A 420 3.63 12.56 -11.45
N ARG A 421 3.15 11.43 -11.94
CA ARG A 421 4.02 10.23 -12.04
C ARG A 421 4.96 10.34 -13.23
N GLY A 422 6.25 10.63 -12.95
CA GLY A 422 7.37 10.48 -13.89
C GLY A 422 8.05 11.76 -14.36
N TYR A 423 7.43 12.95 -14.27
CA TYR A 423 8.04 14.21 -14.67
C TYR A 423 7.86 15.29 -13.59
N ALA A 424 8.68 15.20 -12.56
CA ALA A 424 8.93 16.36 -11.71
C ALA A 424 9.54 17.48 -12.55
N PRO A 425 9.29 18.79 -12.26
CA PRO A 425 9.93 19.88 -12.97
C PRO A 425 11.44 19.68 -12.96
N LEU A 426 12.00 19.33 -14.12
CA LEU A 426 13.45 19.15 -14.23
C LEU A 426 14.13 20.50 -14.35
N VAL A 427 15.31 20.63 -13.76
CA VAL A 427 16.15 21.81 -13.94
C VAL A 427 17.14 21.52 -15.08
N LEU A 428 17.13 22.37 -16.09
CA LEU A 428 18.09 22.33 -17.17
C LEU A 428 18.74 23.69 -17.43
N CYS A 429 19.89 23.66 -18.04
CA CYS A 429 20.58 24.85 -18.50
C CYS A 429 20.11 25.25 -19.90
N ARG A 430 19.61 26.48 -20.08
CA ARG A 430 19.22 27.02 -21.41
C ARG A 430 20.41 27.18 -22.36
N ALA A 431 21.63 27.40 -21.83
CA ALA A 431 22.82 27.64 -22.63
C ALA A 431 23.38 26.36 -23.25
N CYS A 432 23.41 25.24 -22.50
CA CYS A 432 24.00 23.99 -23.00
C CYS A 432 22.99 22.82 -23.10
N GLY A 433 21.72 23.01 -22.75
CA GLY A 433 20.69 21.98 -22.80
C GLY A 433 20.83 20.87 -21.75
N GLN A 434 21.86 20.92 -20.89
CA GLN A 434 22.13 19.85 -19.94
C GLN A 434 21.15 19.89 -18.77
N LYS A 435 20.60 18.71 -18.45
CA LYS A 435 19.75 18.51 -17.28
C LYS A 435 20.61 18.36 -16.04
N LEU A 436 20.18 18.94 -14.93
CA LEU A 436 20.84 18.70 -13.63
C LEU A 436 20.37 17.38 -13.05
N THR A 437 21.32 16.49 -12.79
CA THR A 437 21.07 15.18 -12.15
C THR A 437 21.76 15.11 -10.79
N ALA A 438 21.32 14.18 -9.94
CA ALA A 438 22.08 13.89 -8.73
C ALA A 438 23.36 13.10 -9.05
N PRO A 439 24.43 13.24 -8.24
CA PRO A 439 25.73 12.63 -8.57
C PRO A 439 25.72 11.11 -8.68
N ASP A 440 24.80 10.45 -8.02
CA ASP A 440 24.71 9.00 -7.87
C ASP A 440 23.56 8.36 -8.66
N THR A 441 22.88 9.14 -9.51
CA THR A 441 21.72 8.66 -10.29
C THR A 441 21.51 9.49 -11.56
N ASP A 442 20.89 8.89 -12.58
CA ASP A 442 20.40 9.60 -13.77
C ASP A 442 19.08 10.36 -13.51
N SER A 443 18.56 10.27 -12.30
CA SER A 443 17.37 11.03 -11.93
C SER A 443 17.71 12.52 -11.84
N TRP A 444 16.91 13.34 -12.49
CA TRP A 444 17.09 14.78 -12.47
C TRP A 444 16.70 15.40 -11.14
N LEU A 445 17.28 16.56 -10.89
CA LEU A 445 16.99 17.39 -9.73
C LEU A 445 15.75 18.23 -9.98
N VAL A 446 14.90 18.29 -8.97
CA VAL A 446 13.68 19.07 -8.91
C VAL A 446 13.90 20.29 -8.05
N GLU A 447 13.46 21.45 -8.51
CA GLU A 447 13.51 22.66 -7.71
C GLU A 447 12.36 22.71 -6.70
N HIS A 448 12.71 22.79 -5.42
CA HIS A 448 11.80 23.09 -4.32
C HIS A 448 11.96 24.58 -3.95
N ARG A 449 11.13 25.43 -4.54
CA ARG A 449 11.27 26.91 -4.41
C ARG A 449 11.13 27.40 -3.00
N TYR A 450 10.20 26.84 -2.19
CA TYR A 450 10.03 27.24 -0.79
C TYR A 450 11.30 27.04 0.06
N THR A 451 12.15 26.11 -0.29
CA THR A 451 13.40 25.83 0.39
C THR A 451 14.63 26.31 -0.37
N ASN A 452 14.46 26.82 -1.60
CA ASN A 452 15.51 27.20 -2.56
C ASN A 452 16.55 26.08 -2.75
N ARG A 453 16.09 24.84 -2.85
CA ARG A 453 16.94 23.66 -2.99
C ARG A 453 16.53 22.84 -4.21
N LEU A 454 17.54 22.18 -4.78
CA LEU A 454 17.35 21.13 -5.78
C LEU A 454 17.36 19.78 -5.06
N VAL A 455 16.35 18.95 -5.29
CA VAL A 455 16.17 17.66 -4.61
C VAL A 455 15.99 16.54 -5.63
N CYS A 456 16.66 15.44 -5.42
CA CYS A 456 16.40 14.18 -6.11
C CYS A 456 15.39 13.35 -5.29
N HIS A 457 14.17 13.21 -5.77
CA HIS A 457 13.14 12.44 -5.06
C HIS A 457 13.42 10.94 -4.98
N LEU A 458 14.33 10.43 -5.84
CA LEU A 458 14.70 9.01 -5.84
C LEU A 458 15.70 8.65 -4.74
N THR A 459 16.68 9.56 -4.49
CA THR A 459 17.80 9.28 -3.58
C THR A 459 17.77 10.12 -2.32
N GLY A 460 16.93 11.15 -2.28
CA GLY A 460 16.93 12.16 -1.21
C GLY A 460 18.11 13.14 -1.28
N PHE A 461 18.99 13.04 -2.30
CA PHE A 461 20.06 14.00 -2.50
C PHE A 461 19.48 15.41 -2.62
N SER A 462 20.08 16.37 -1.92
CA SER A 462 19.62 17.77 -1.92
C SER A 462 20.80 18.73 -1.92
N MET A 463 20.74 19.74 -2.78
CA MET A 463 21.76 20.79 -2.86
C MET A 463 21.10 22.16 -3.00
N PRO A 464 21.76 23.26 -2.59
CA PRO A 464 21.31 24.60 -2.93
C PRO A 464 21.26 24.78 -4.45
N ARG A 465 20.36 25.64 -4.96
CA ARG A 465 20.33 25.99 -6.38
C ARG A 465 21.61 26.72 -6.75
N PRO A 466 22.43 26.23 -7.73
CA PRO A 466 23.65 26.92 -8.15
C PRO A 466 23.30 28.21 -8.90
N ALA A 467 24.10 29.26 -8.71
CA ALA A 467 23.98 30.51 -9.47
C ALA A 467 24.44 30.35 -10.94
N THR A 468 25.33 29.41 -11.19
CA THR A 468 25.87 29.10 -12.52
C THR A 468 25.65 27.63 -12.86
N CYS A 469 25.54 27.32 -14.15
CA CYS A 469 25.45 25.94 -14.60
C CYS A 469 26.72 25.16 -14.24
N PRO A 470 26.63 24.04 -13.48
CA PRO A 470 27.80 23.24 -13.13
C PRO A 470 28.51 22.62 -14.33
N HIS A 471 27.85 22.53 -15.49
CA HIS A 471 28.37 21.89 -16.68
C HIS A 471 29.10 22.88 -17.60
N CYS A 472 28.49 24.05 -17.88
CA CYS A 472 29.06 25.02 -18.85
C CYS A 472 29.45 26.38 -18.23
N GLY A 473 29.23 26.60 -16.95
CA GLY A 473 29.56 27.84 -16.24
C GLY A 473 28.63 29.02 -16.52
N ALA A 474 27.63 28.90 -17.39
CA ALA A 474 26.75 30.01 -17.73
C ALA A 474 25.92 30.45 -16.50
N ALA A 475 25.96 31.74 -16.20
CA ALA A 475 25.17 32.34 -15.13
C ALA A 475 23.70 32.47 -15.54
N ASP A 476 22.77 32.44 -14.59
CA ASP A 476 21.33 32.65 -14.75
C ASP A 476 20.68 31.81 -15.87
N SER A 477 21.33 30.71 -16.24
CA SER A 477 20.91 29.84 -17.34
C SER A 477 20.06 28.64 -16.92
N LEU A 478 19.94 28.39 -15.62
CA LEU A 478 19.20 27.26 -15.08
C LEU A 478 17.71 27.59 -15.03
N VAL A 479 16.91 26.76 -15.68
CA VAL A 479 15.45 26.89 -15.70
C VAL A 479 14.79 25.59 -15.31
N SER A 480 13.73 25.69 -14.54
CA SER A 480 12.88 24.54 -14.21
C SER A 480 11.80 24.41 -15.29
N ILE A 481 11.68 23.22 -15.88
CA ILE A 481 10.72 22.92 -16.95
C ILE A 481 9.70 21.90 -16.44
N GLY A 482 8.44 22.16 -16.74
CA GLY A 482 7.29 21.33 -16.40
C GLY A 482 6.39 21.94 -15.33
N PRO A 483 5.10 21.53 -15.30
CA PRO A 483 4.18 21.96 -14.27
C PRO A 483 4.59 21.36 -12.93
N GLY A 484 4.86 22.22 -11.95
CA GLY A 484 5.02 21.83 -10.55
C GLY A 484 3.82 22.34 -9.75
N VAL A 485 3.48 21.67 -8.65
CA VAL A 485 2.37 22.10 -7.79
C VAL A 485 2.56 23.53 -7.28
N GLU A 486 3.80 23.90 -6.98
CA GLU A 486 4.17 25.25 -6.51
C GLU A 486 3.94 26.31 -7.61
N ARG A 487 4.31 26.01 -8.86
CA ARG A 487 4.07 26.93 -9.99
C ARG A 487 2.59 27.05 -10.32
N LEU A 488 1.87 25.94 -10.24
CA LEU A 488 0.43 25.96 -10.47
C LEU A 488 -0.30 26.73 -9.37
N GLU A 489 0.17 26.63 -8.12
CA GLU A 489 -0.30 27.46 -7.01
C GLU A 489 -0.01 28.93 -7.23
N GLU A 490 1.23 29.30 -7.63
CA GLU A 490 1.61 30.69 -7.97
C GLU A 490 0.73 31.26 -9.08
N GLU A 491 0.48 30.48 -10.13
CA GLU A 491 -0.38 30.90 -11.24
C GLU A 491 -1.83 31.05 -10.80
N ALA A 492 -2.37 30.12 -10.03
CA ALA A 492 -3.72 30.20 -9.49
C ALA A 492 -3.88 31.43 -8.58
N ARG A 493 -2.88 31.76 -7.73
CA ARG A 493 -2.88 32.97 -6.91
C ARG A 493 -2.83 34.27 -7.75
N ALA A 494 -2.09 34.27 -8.86
CA ALA A 494 -2.01 35.41 -9.75
C ALA A 494 -3.34 35.65 -10.50
N LEU A 495 -4.05 34.58 -10.86
CA LEU A 495 -5.35 34.65 -11.54
C LEU A 495 -6.50 34.96 -10.56
N PHE A 496 -6.43 34.43 -9.33
CA PHE A 496 -7.49 34.53 -8.32
C PHE A 496 -6.93 35.00 -6.96
N PRO A 497 -6.50 36.26 -6.82
CA PRO A 497 -5.79 36.73 -5.62
C PRO A 497 -6.64 36.70 -4.34
N GLU A 498 -7.96 36.81 -4.46
CA GLU A 498 -8.89 36.76 -3.32
C GLU A 498 -9.28 35.36 -2.87
N SER A 499 -8.88 34.31 -3.61
CA SER A 499 -9.26 32.94 -3.32
C SER A 499 -8.32 32.29 -2.31
N ARG A 500 -8.89 31.42 -1.45
CA ARG A 500 -8.14 30.61 -0.48
C ARG A 500 -7.62 29.37 -1.18
N ILE A 501 -6.31 29.36 -1.45
CA ILE A 501 -5.65 28.29 -2.23
C ILE A 501 -4.81 27.43 -1.32
N ALA A 502 -4.92 26.10 -1.46
CA ALA A 502 -4.11 25.13 -0.75
C ALA A 502 -3.48 24.10 -1.70
N VAL A 503 -2.36 23.52 -1.26
CA VAL A 503 -1.64 22.48 -2.00
C VAL A 503 -1.68 21.16 -1.24
N PHE A 504 -2.17 20.10 -1.89
CA PHE A 504 -2.23 18.74 -1.35
C PHE A 504 -1.29 17.82 -2.13
N SER A 505 -0.07 17.71 -1.64
CA SER A 505 0.99 16.89 -2.26
C SER A 505 1.80 16.16 -1.20
N SER A 506 2.62 15.18 -1.60
CA SER A 506 3.55 14.48 -0.70
C SER A 506 4.57 15.39 -0.02
N ASP A 507 4.79 16.60 -0.55
CA ASP A 507 5.76 17.56 -0.04
C ASP A 507 5.14 18.46 1.04
N THR A 508 3.83 18.69 0.97
CA THR A 508 3.07 19.52 1.92
C THR A 508 2.43 18.70 3.03
N VAL A 509 2.05 17.45 2.74
CA VAL A 509 1.42 16.52 3.69
C VAL A 509 2.46 15.54 4.21
N ARG A 510 2.98 15.82 5.41
CA ARG A 510 4.06 15.03 6.04
C ARG A 510 3.56 13.91 6.95
N SER A 511 2.33 14.01 7.40
CA SER A 511 1.71 13.06 8.31
C SER A 511 0.25 12.75 7.93
N ALA A 512 -0.28 11.64 8.45
CA ALA A 512 -1.71 11.32 8.32
C ALA A 512 -2.62 12.36 8.97
N ALA A 513 -2.13 13.05 10.02
CA ALA A 513 -2.85 14.14 10.67
C ALA A 513 -2.97 15.37 9.75
N ASP A 514 -1.88 15.74 9.06
CA ASP A 514 -1.89 16.84 8.10
C ASP A 514 -2.87 16.56 6.94
N ALA A 515 -2.85 15.31 6.43
CA ALA A 515 -3.80 14.89 5.39
C ALA A 515 -5.25 15.03 5.85
N ARG A 516 -5.56 14.59 7.07
CA ARG A 516 -6.89 14.70 7.64
C ARG A 516 -7.33 16.14 7.79
N SER A 517 -6.49 16.98 8.40
CA SER A 517 -6.78 18.41 8.59
C SER A 517 -7.08 19.10 7.26
N MET A 518 -6.28 18.83 6.21
CA MET A 518 -6.50 19.39 4.88
C MET A 518 -7.84 18.95 4.27
N VAL A 519 -8.19 17.67 4.43
CA VAL A 519 -9.47 17.13 3.96
C VAL A 519 -10.66 17.75 4.70
N GLU A 520 -10.56 17.91 6.02
CA GLU A 520 -11.58 18.53 6.85
C GLU A 520 -11.77 20.00 6.48
N THR A 521 -10.68 20.75 6.31
CA THR A 521 -10.70 22.17 5.89
C THR A 521 -11.34 22.33 4.49
N MET A 522 -11.01 21.45 3.55
CA MET A 522 -11.64 21.43 2.21
C MET A 522 -13.14 21.10 2.29
N ALA A 523 -13.51 20.10 3.09
CA ALA A 523 -14.90 19.69 3.28
C ALA A 523 -15.75 20.76 3.99
N ALA A 524 -15.15 21.55 4.89
CA ALA A 524 -15.77 22.69 5.56
C ALA A 524 -15.98 23.90 4.63
N GLY A 525 -15.44 23.89 3.42
CA GLY A 525 -15.55 25.02 2.48
C GLY A 525 -14.60 26.17 2.77
N GLU A 526 -13.51 25.91 3.51
CA GLU A 526 -12.51 26.92 3.88
C GLU A 526 -11.38 27.04 2.84
N ILE A 527 -11.37 26.20 1.81
CA ILE A 527 -10.48 26.24 0.65
C ILE A 527 -11.34 26.38 -0.60
N ASP A 528 -11.00 27.33 -1.47
CA ASP A 528 -11.70 27.60 -2.72
C ASP A 528 -11.05 26.85 -3.89
N ILE A 529 -9.71 26.81 -3.94
CA ILE A 529 -8.95 26.12 -4.96
C ILE A 529 -7.96 25.16 -4.28
N LEU A 530 -8.08 23.87 -4.58
CA LEU A 530 -7.14 22.84 -4.15
C LEU A 530 -6.23 22.45 -5.31
N VAL A 531 -4.93 22.71 -5.21
CA VAL A 531 -3.92 22.20 -6.16
C VAL A 531 -3.43 20.86 -5.63
N ALA A 532 -3.60 19.79 -6.40
CA ALA A 532 -3.32 18.47 -5.86
C ALA A 532 -2.72 17.49 -6.88
N THR A 533 -1.97 16.53 -6.33
CA THR A 533 -1.50 15.35 -7.04
C THR A 533 -2.40 14.14 -6.73
N GLN A 534 -1.94 12.93 -7.04
CA GLN A 534 -2.71 11.70 -6.91
C GLN A 534 -3.37 11.46 -5.52
N ALA A 535 -2.78 12.00 -4.44
CA ALA A 535 -3.30 11.80 -3.09
C ALA A 535 -4.73 12.34 -2.91
N ALA A 536 -5.07 13.49 -3.54
CA ALA A 536 -6.40 14.07 -3.45
C ALA A 536 -7.43 13.37 -4.36
N ALA A 537 -6.99 12.64 -5.38
CA ALA A 537 -7.90 11.90 -6.26
C ALA A 537 -8.54 10.68 -5.56
N LYS A 538 -8.02 10.29 -4.38
CA LYS A 538 -8.40 9.05 -3.69
C LYS A 538 -9.24 9.31 -2.44
N GLY A 539 -10.36 8.61 -2.32
CA GLY A 539 -11.09 8.34 -1.07
C GLY A 539 -11.79 9.52 -0.35
N HIS A 540 -11.54 10.77 -0.72
CA HIS A 540 -12.07 11.93 -0.01
C HIS A 540 -13.40 12.43 -0.60
N ASN A 541 -14.25 12.95 0.28
CA ASN A 541 -15.53 13.54 -0.11
C ASN A 541 -15.49 15.06 0.10
N PHE A 542 -15.63 15.82 -1.00
CA PHE A 542 -15.67 17.27 -0.99
C PHE A 542 -17.05 17.73 -1.47
N PRO A 543 -17.96 18.10 -0.55
CA PRO A 543 -19.38 18.38 -0.90
C PRO A 543 -19.56 19.55 -1.87
N ASN A 544 -18.67 20.56 -1.83
CA ASN A 544 -18.75 21.77 -2.64
C ASN A 544 -17.86 21.74 -3.88
N LEU A 545 -17.16 20.62 -4.14
CA LEU A 545 -16.28 20.48 -5.30
C LEU A 545 -17.11 20.20 -6.57
N THR A 546 -17.21 21.20 -7.43
CA THR A 546 -18.00 21.12 -8.69
C THR A 546 -17.13 21.21 -9.93
N LEU A 547 -15.89 21.68 -9.84
CA LEU A 547 -14.95 21.73 -10.97
C LEU A 547 -13.67 20.95 -10.69
N VAL A 548 -13.31 20.07 -11.62
CA VAL A 548 -11.98 19.44 -11.66
C VAL A 548 -11.26 19.85 -12.95
N GLY A 549 -10.14 20.55 -12.83
CA GLY A 549 -9.24 20.87 -13.94
C GLY A 549 -8.03 19.94 -13.96
N VAL A 550 -7.89 19.11 -15.00
CA VAL A 550 -6.70 18.29 -15.23
C VAL A 550 -5.71 19.09 -16.05
N ILE A 551 -4.52 19.34 -15.51
CA ILE A 551 -3.55 20.30 -16.10
C ILE A 551 -2.80 19.72 -17.29
N ASP A 552 -2.31 18.50 -17.23
CA ASP A 552 -1.63 17.80 -18.32
C ASP A 552 -1.98 16.32 -18.27
N ALA A 553 -2.94 15.94 -19.11
CA ALA A 553 -3.41 14.57 -19.19
C ALA A 553 -2.41 13.64 -19.90
N ASP A 554 -1.57 14.19 -20.79
CA ASP A 554 -0.67 13.42 -21.64
C ASP A 554 0.57 12.91 -20.90
N LEU A 555 0.89 13.49 -19.75
CA LEU A 555 2.07 13.10 -18.95
C LEU A 555 2.10 11.59 -18.63
N GLY A 556 0.94 11.00 -18.36
CA GLY A 556 0.82 9.58 -18.06
C GLY A 556 0.98 8.66 -19.27
N LEU A 557 0.75 9.19 -20.48
CA LEU A 557 0.81 8.44 -21.75
C LEU A 557 2.21 8.42 -22.38
N ARG A 558 3.09 9.32 -21.92
CA ARG A 558 4.47 9.42 -22.44
C ARG A 558 5.37 8.40 -21.75
N GLY A 559 6.23 7.71 -22.49
CA GLY A 559 7.34 6.97 -21.89
C GLY A 559 7.38 5.45 -22.10
N GLY A 560 6.55 4.85 -22.96
CA GLY A 560 6.67 3.45 -23.36
C GLY A 560 6.42 2.42 -22.25
N ASP A 561 5.69 2.80 -21.18
CA ASP A 561 5.17 1.85 -20.19
C ASP A 561 3.97 1.10 -20.79
N LEU A 562 4.03 -0.22 -20.81
CA LEU A 562 2.99 -1.09 -21.36
C LEU A 562 1.61 -0.92 -20.70
N ARG A 563 1.54 -0.30 -19.53
CA ARG A 563 0.30 -0.03 -18.79
C ARG A 563 -0.06 1.46 -18.73
N ALA A 564 0.60 2.29 -19.56
CA ALA A 564 0.43 3.74 -19.52
C ALA A 564 -1.03 4.16 -19.75
N ALA A 565 -1.68 3.59 -20.77
CA ALA A 565 -3.06 3.90 -21.14
C ALA A 565 -4.04 3.50 -20.02
N GLU A 566 -3.95 2.26 -19.52
CA GLU A 566 -4.76 1.76 -18.42
C GLU A 566 -4.65 2.64 -17.16
N ARG A 567 -3.43 2.96 -16.75
CA ARG A 567 -3.20 3.77 -15.55
C ARG A 567 -3.66 5.22 -15.71
N THR A 568 -3.44 5.79 -16.89
CA THR A 568 -3.90 7.16 -17.16
C THR A 568 -5.42 7.23 -17.15
N PHE A 569 -6.08 6.26 -17.80
CA PHE A 569 -7.54 6.18 -17.75
C PHE A 569 -8.05 6.05 -16.31
N GLN A 570 -7.51 5.10 -15.53
CA GLN A 570 -7.92 4.85 -14.14
C GLN A 570 -7.76 6.11 -13.28
N LEU A 571 -6.60 6.77 -13.37
CA LEU A 571 -6.29 7.94 -12.58
C LEU A 571 -7.17 9.13 -12.94
N LEU A 572 -7.35 9.41 -14.23
CA LEU A 572 -8.15 10.54 -14.70
C LEU A 572 -9.65 10.30 -14.45
N ALA A 573 -10.14 9.09 -14.63
CA ALA A 573 -11.51 8.71 -14.28
C ALA A 573 -11.79 8.90 -12.78
N GLN A 574 -10.84 8.54 -11.92
CA GLN A 574 -10.96 8.80 -10.47
C GLN A 574 -10.94 10.28 -10.13
N ALA A 575 -10.02 11.05 -10.71
CA ALA A 575 -9.91 12.49 -10.45
C ALA A 575 -11.15 13.24 -10.92
N THR A 576 -11.58 13.03 -12.16
CA THR A 576 -12.78 13.67 -12.73
C THR A 576 -14.05 13.25 -11.99
N GLY A 577 -14.12 11.98 -11.57
CA GLY A 577 -15.21 11.45 -10.77
C GLY A 577 -15.38 12.10 -9.39
N ARG A 578 -14.51 13.02 -8.96
CA ARG A 578 -14.66 13.79 -7.73
C ARG A 578 -15.59 14.99 -7.89
N ALA A 579 -15.71 15.53 -9.09
CA ALA A 579 -16.61 16.65 -9.37
C ALA A 579 -18.08 16.25 -9.25
N GLY A 580 -18.87 17.12 -8.61
CA GLY A 580 -20.32 16.98 -8.50
C GLY A 580 -20.75 15.89 -7.53
N ARG A 581 -21.57 16.29 -6.56
CA ARG A 581 -22.23 15.38 -5.63
C ARG A 581 -23.54 15.98 -5.15
N ARG A 582 -24.49 15.16 -4.74
CA ARG A 582 -25.84 15.56 -4.35
C ARG A 582 -26.52 16.37 -5.48
N ASP A 583 -27.02 17.54 -5.20
CA ASP A 583 -27.84 18.34 -6.10
C ASP A 583 -27.03 19.26 -7.03
N ARG A 584 -25.68 19.18 -7.00
CA ARG A 584 -24.80 20.04 -7.80
C ARG A 584 -24.12 19.25 -8.91
N PRO A 585 -24.41 19.57 -10.21
CA PRO A 585 -23.73 18.91 -11.32
C PRO A 585 -22.25 19.27 -11.33
N GLY A 586 -21.41 18.25 -11.50
CA GLY A 586 -19.97 18.45 -11.62
C GLY A 586 -19.52 18.67 -13.04
N ARG A 587 -18.42 19.40 -13.21
CA ARG A 587 -17.73 19.59 -14.49
C ARG A 587 -16.27 19.15 -14.35
N ALA A 588 -15.73 18.54 -15.39
CA ALA A 588 -14.31 18.24 -15.47
C ALA A 588 -13.74 18.71 -16.81
N LEU A 589 -12.71 19.53 -16.75
CA LEU A 589 -11.98 20.00 -17.93
C LEU A 589 -10.61 19.31 -17.97
N ILE A 590 -10.36 18.56 -19.03
CA ILE A 590 -9.12 17.81 -19.23
C ILE A 590 -8.30 18.51 -20.32
N GLN A 591 -7.20 19.14 -19.93
CA GLN A 591 -6.26 19.75 -20.85
C GLN A 591 -5.35 18.68 -21.46
N THR A 592 -5.31 18.62 -22.79
CA THR A 592 -4.53 17.62 -23.54
C THR A 592 -4.02 18.16 -24.87
N TRP A 593 -2.82 17.73 -25.29
CA TRP A 593 -2.26 17.93 -26.62
C TRP A 593 -2.71 16.85 -27.62
N THR A 594 -3.28 15.75 -27.11
CA THR A 594 -3.70 14.59 -27.89
C THR A 594 -5.16 14.23 -27.66
N PRO A 595 -6.11 15.15 -27.97
CA PRO A 595 -7.54 14.90 -27.70
C PRO A 595 -8.09 13.67 -28.43
N ASP A 596 -7.50 13.29 -29.55
CA ASP A 596 -7.90 12.13 -30.35
C ASP A 596 -7.44 10.79 -29.79
N HIS A 597 -6.61 10.78 -28.74
CA HIS A 597 -6.11 9.56 -28.11
C HIS A 597 -7.29 8.73 -27.53
N PRO A 598 -7.32 7.38 -27.69
CA PRO A 598 -8.43 6.53 -27.23
C PRO A 598 -8.80 6.74 -25.75
N VAL A 599 -7.80 6.91 -24.88
CA VAL A 599 -8.01 7.24 -23.45
C VAL A 599 -8.82 8.52 -23.28
N MET A 600 -8.48 9.59 -24.01
CA MET A 600 -9.15 10.89 -23.90
C MET A 600 -10.60 10.81 -24.43
N GLN A 601 -10.79 10.13 -25.54
CA GLN A 601 -12.12 9.94 -26.12
C GLN A 601 -13.03 9.12 -25.20
N ALA A 602 -12.50 8.04 -24.60
CA ALA A 602 -13.25 7.22 -23.66
C ALA A 602 -13.61 7.98 -22.36
N LEU A 603 -12.70 8.82 -21.86
CA LEU A 603 -12.99 9.68 -20.71
C LEU A 603 -14.10 10.70 -21.03
N ARG A 604 -14.02 11.36 -22.19
CA ARG A 604 -15.06 12.31 -22.65
C ARG A 604 -16.42 11.65 -22.80
N ALA A 605 -16.45 10.47 -23.42
CA ALA A 605 -17.67 9.70 -23.62
C ALA A 605 -18.16 9.01 -22.33
N GLN A 606 -17.33 8.96 -21.29
CA GLN A 606 -17.55 8.17 -20.08
C GLN A 606 -17.81 6.69 -20.37
N ASP A 607 -17.25 6.19 -21.47
CA ASP A 607 -17.38 4.81 -21.95
C ASP A 607 -16.14 4.00 -21.57
N ARG A 608 -16.09 3.56 -20.32
CA ARG A 608 -15.04 2.67 -19.81
C ARG A 608 -14.98 1.36 -20.58
N ASP A 609 -16.13 0.81 -20.92
CA ASP A 609 -16.19 -0.51 -21.56
C ASP A 609 -15.63 -0.47 -22.99
N ALA A 610 -15.79 0.65 -23.72
CA ALA A 610 -15.13 0.87 -25.00
C ALA A 610 -13.59 0.94 -24.84
N PHE A 611 -13.10 1.70 -23.86
CA PHE A 611 -11.67 1.76 -23.56
C PHE A 611 -11.11 0.37 -23.25
N VAL A 612 -11.78 -0.39 -22.36
CA VAL A 612 -11.36 -1.73 -21.95
C VAL A 612 -11.27 -2.67 -23.15
N ARG A 613 -12.26 -2.67 -24.03
CA ARG A 613 -12.24 -3.50 -25.25
C ARG A 613 -11.03 -3.17 -26.13
N THR A 614 -10.85 -1.89 -26.47
CA THR A 614 -9.71 -1.46 -27.29
C THR A 614 -8.36 -1.87 -26.70
N GLU A 615 -8.15 -1.62 -25.41
CA GLU A 615 -6.91 -1.94 -24.72
C GLU A 615 -6.70 -3.47 -24.61
N LEU A 616 -7.74 -4.27 -24.40
CA LEU A 616 -7.65 -5.73 -24.38
C LEU A 616 -7.31 -6.28 -25.76
N ASP A 617 -7.91 -5.77 -26.84
CA ASP A 617 -7.62 -6.19 -28.22
C ASP A 617 -6.16 -5.91 -28.59
N GLU A 618 -5.63 -4.73 -28.23
CA GLU A 618 -4.23 -4.38 -28.42
C GLU A 618 -3.28 -5.30 -27.64
N ARG A 619 -3.61 -5.64 -26.39
CA ARG A 619 -2.82 -6.54 -25.57
C ARG A 619 -2.87 -7.99 -26.05
N GLU A 620 -4.01 -8.45 -26.54
CA GLU A 620 -4.14 -9.78 -27.13
C GLU A 620 -3.27 -9.91 -28.37
N LEU A 621 -3.32 -8.92 -29.26
CA LEU A 621 -2.47 -8.88 -30.47
C LEU A 621 -0.97 -8.88 -30.13
N ALA A 622 -0.57 -8.18 -29.07
CA ALA A 622 0.80 -8.08 -28.63
C ALA A 622 1.24 -9.24 -27.71
N GLY A 623 0.35 -10.16 -27.32
CA GLY A 623 0.63 -11.22 -26.36
C GLY A 623 1.02 -10.72 -24.98
N LEU A 624 0.43 -9.58 -24.55
CA LEU A 624 0.69 -8.95 -23.24
C LEU A 624 -0.33 -9.39 -22.19
N PRO A 625 -0.07 -9.23 -20.88
CA PRO A 625 -1.07 -9.52 -19.85
C PRO A 625 -2.40 -8.77 -20.08
N PRO A 626 -3.56 -9.44 -19.97
CA PRO A 626 -3.80 -10.77 -19.39
C PRO A 626 -3.67 -11.97 -20.35
N PHE A 627 -3.27 -11.78 -21.58
CA PHE A 627 -3.19 -12.86 -22.61
C PHE A 627 -1.84 -13.58 -22.63
N GLY A 628 -0.78 -12.91 -22.24
CA GLY A 628 0.54 -13.44 -22.00
C GLY A 628 1.01 -13.22 -20.57
N ARG A 629 2.29 -13.50 -20.32
CA ARG A 629 2.96 -13.27 -19.04
C ARG A 629 4.27 -12.52 -19.26
N LEU A 630 4.63 -11.71 -18.26
CA LEU A 630 5.85 -10.92 -18.30
C LEU A 630 6.68 -11.14 -17.04
N ALA A 631 8.02 -11.08 -17.19
CA ALA A 631 8.92 -10.91 -16.06
C ALA A 631 10.05 -9.95 -16.43
N ALA A 632 10.56 -9.25 -15.44
CA ALA A 632 11.72 -8.38 -15.58
C ALA A 632 12.88 -8.90 -14.73
N VAL A 633 14.10 -8.91 -15.29
CA VAL A 633 15.33 -9.18 -14.55
C VAL A 633 16.17 -7.91 -14.57
N VAL A 634 16.43 -7.35 -13.39
CA VAL A 634 17.28 -6.18 -13.23
C VAL A 634 18.58 -6.58 -12.58
N VAL A 635 19.68 -6.37 -13.28
CA VAL A 635 21.04 -6.59 -12.79
C VAL A 635 21.66 -5.25 -12.46
N SER A 636 22.22 -5.10 -11.28
CA SER A 636 22.85 -3.85 -10.85
C SER A 636 24.24 -4.08 -10.27
N GLY A 637 25.18 -3.16 -10.54
CA GLY A 637 26.54 -3.23 -10.07
C GLY A 637 27.18 -1.84 -9.92
N ARG A 638 28.18 -1.72 -9.05
CA ARG A 638 28.97 -0.47 -8.91
C ARG A 638 30.09 -0.39 -9.96
N ASP A 639 30.69 -1.54 -10.26
CA ASP A 639 31.72 -1.65 -11.31
C ASP A 639 31.07 -1.92 -12.67
N PRO A 640 31.23 -1.00 -13.64
CA PRO A 640 30.64 -1.14 -14.97
C PRO A 640 31.16 -2.37 -15.73
N ALA A 641 32.47 -2.67 -15.64
CA ALA A 641 33.08 -3.79 -16.36
C ALA A 641 32.59 -5.13 -15.81
N ALA A 642 32.53 -5.27 -14.49
CA ALA A 642 31.98 -6.45 -13.84
C ALA A 642 30.49 -6.62 -14.13
N LEU A 643 29.73 -5.52 -14.21
CA LEU A 643 28.31 -5.55 -14.59
C LEU A 643 28.14 -6.05 -16.02
N GLU A 644 28.85 -5.50 -16.99
CA GLU A 644 28.76 -5.92 -18.40
C GLU A 644 29.18 -7.39 -18.61
N ALA A 645 30.22 -7.86 -17.89
CA ALA A 645 30.62 -9.26 -17.91
C ALA A 645 29.51 -10.16 -17.39
N PHE A 646 28.97 -9.84 -16.19
CA PHE A 646 27.92 -10.63 -15.58
C PHE A 646 26.62 -10.64 -16.38
N VAL A 647 26.27 -9.53 -17.02
CA VAL A 647 25.07 -9.42 -17.87
C VAL A 647 25.17 -10.32 -19.09
N ARG A 648 26.35 -10.45 -19.72
CA ARG A 648 26.59 -11.43 -20.80
C ARG A 648 26.47 -12.88 -20.30
N GLU A 649 27.06 -13.18 -19.12
CA GLU A 649 26.89 -14.49 -18.49
C GLU A 649 25.42 -14.79 -18.20
N ALA A 650 24.68 -13.81 -17.70
CA ALA A 650 23.25 -13.95 -17.40
C ALA A 650 22.43 -14.21 -18.67
N ALA A 651 22.71 -13.51 -19.77
CA ALA A 651 22.05 -13.76 -21.04
C ALA A 651 22.29 -15.20 -21.56
N ALA A 652 23.56 -15.67 -21.50
CA ALA A 652 23.91 -17.03 -21.90
C ALA A 652 23.32 -18.13 -20.98
N ALA A 653 23.05 -17.79 -19.72
CA ALA A 653 22.48 -18.72 -18.73
C ALA A 653 20.94 -18.82 -18.79
N ALA A 654 20.27 -17.98 -19.62
CA ALA A 654 18.83 -18.05 -19.77
C ALA A 654 18.40 -19.46 -20.26
N PRO A 655 17.41 -20.09 -19.62
CA PRO A 655 16.94 -21.39 -20.11
C PRO A 655 16.27 -21.26 -21.49
N ASN A 656 16.46 -22.22 -22.36
CA ASN A 656 15.65 -22.35 -23.58
C ASN A 656 14.32 -23.01 -23.21
N ALA A 657 13.21 -22.37 -23.56
CA ALA A 657 11.88 -22.92 -23.38
C ALA A 657 10.96 -22.44 -24.52
N GLU A 658 10.11 -23.34 -25.00
CA GLU A 658 9.09 -23.01 -25.98
C GLU A 658 8.07 -22.01 -25.38
N GLY A 659 7.63 -21.05 -26.19
CA GLY A 659 6.70 -20.00 -25.75
C GLY A 659 7.32 -18.98 -24.78
N VAL A 660 8.65 -18.88 -24.68
CA VAL A 660 9.37 -17.90 -23.89
C VAL A 660 10.35 -17.12 -24.77
N GLU A 661 10.26 -15.80 -24.69
CA GLU A 661 11.17 -14.87 -25.36
C GLU A 661 11.89 -14.00 -24.34
N VAL A 662 13.20 -13.84 -24.50
CA VAL A 662 14.03 -13.00 -23.62
C VAL A 662 14.60 -11.86 -24.43
N TYR A 663 14.23 -10.64 -24.05
CA TYR A 663 14.70 -9.40 -24.68
C TYR A 663 15.76 -8.73 -23.80
N GLY A 664 16.79 -8.20 -24.42
CA GLY A 664 17.90 -7.53 -23.76
C GLY A 664 19.20 -8.32 -23.85
N PRO A 665 20.25 -7.92 -23.14
CA PRO A 665 20.27 -6.87 -22.11
C PRO A 665 20.15 -5.44 -22.68
N ALA A 666 19.42 -4.59 -21.97
CA ALA A 666 19.31 -3.16 -22.25
C ALA A 666 19.56 -2.34 -20.99
N ASP A 667 19.88 -1.05 -21.14
CA ASP A 667 19.90 -0.17 -19.98
C ASP A 667 18.50 -0.08 -19.34
N ALA A 668 18.45 -0.11 -18.01
CA ALA A 668 17.19 0.16 -17.33
C ALA A 668 16.78 1.63 -17.55
N PRO A 669 15.48 2.00 -17.51
CA PRO A 669 15.03 3.38 -17.70
C PRO A 669 15.69 4.39 -16.77
N MET A 670 16.05 3.97 -15.56
CA MET A 670 16.99 4.67 -14.68
C MET A 670 18.27 3.83 -14.62
N ALA A 671 19.21 4.13 -15.52
CA ALA A 671 20.42 3.33 -15.69
C ALA A 671 21.40 3.48 -14.52
N LEU A 672 21.35 4.59 -13.76
CA LEU A 672 22.14 4.81 -12.56
C LEU A 672 21.23 5.14 -11.35
N VAL A 673 21.34 4.37 -10.27
CA VAL A 673 20.59 4.58 -9.02
C VAL A 673 21.51 4.32 -7.84
N ARG A 674 21.66 5.30 -6.95
CA ARG A 674 22.50 5.21 -5.75
C ARG A 674 23.91 4.71 -6.05
N GLY A 675 24.52 5.25 -7.11
CA GLY A 675 25.87 4.86 -7.54
C GLY A 675 25.97 3.45 -8.14
N ARG A 676 24.88 2.83 -8.50
CA ARG A 676 24.82 1.50 -9.13
C ARG A 676 24.27 1.60 -10.54
N ARG A 677 24.99 1.15 -11.52
CA ARG A 677 24.48 0.98 -12.89
C ARG A 677 23.53 -0.20 -12.95
N ARG A 678 22.51 -0.10 -13.82
CA ARG A 678 21.42 -1.06 -13.94
C ARG A 678 21.22 -1.46 -15.39
N LYS A 679 21.20 -2.76 -15.62
CA LYS A 679 20.79 -3.38 -16.90
C LYS A 679 19.55 -4.22 -16.65
N ARG A 680 18.72 -4.39 -17.67
CA ARG A 680 17.51 -5.21 -17.56
C ARG A 680 17.35 -6.18 -18.72
N PHE A 681 16.65 -7.26 -18.43
CA PHE A 681 16.01 -8.14 -19.40
C PHE A 681 14.51 -8.07 -19.21
N LEU A 682 13.77 -8.19 -20.29
CA LEU A 682 12.34 -8.41 -20.29
C LEU A 682 12.10 -9.84 -20.80
N VAL A 683 11.30 -10.60 -20.08
CA VAL A 683 10.87 -11.95 -20.46
C VAL A 683 9.40 -11.89 -20.80
N ARG A 684 9.03 -12.28 -22.01
CA ARG A 684 7.64 -12.52 -22.42
C ARG A 684 7.42 -14.01 -22.52
N ALA A 685 6.28 -14.47 -22.05
CA ALA A 685 5.91 -15.87 -22.13
C ALA A 685 4.43 -16.03 -22.49
N ASP A 686 4.13 -17.11 -23.17
CA ASP A 686 2.75 -17.51 -23.40
C ASP A 686 2.04 -17.80 -22.08
N ARG A 687 0.72 -17.58 -22.04
CA ARG A 687 -0.07 -17.64 -20.80
C ARG A 687 0.03 -19.00 -20.09
N GLN A 688 0.17 -20.09 -20.83
CA GLN A 688 0.26 -21.45 -20.31
C GLN A 688 1.63 -21.81 -19.72
N VAL A 689 2.67 -21.01 -19.99
CA VAL A 689 4.00 -21.26 -19.46
C VAL A 689 4.07 -20.95 -17.98
N ASP A 690 4.65 -21.85 -17.19
CA ASP A 690 5.01 -21.56 -15.80
C ASP A 690 6.23 -20.65 -15.76
N LEU A 691 5.96 -19.34 -15.94
CA LEU A 691 6.99 -18.29 -15.93
C LEU A 691 7.75 -18.24 -14.61
N SER A 692 7.09 -18.55 -13.50
CA SER A 692 7.72 -18.57 -12.17
C SER A 692 8.77 -19.67 -12.06
N ALA A 693 8.45 -20.88 -12.54
CA ALA A 693 9.40 -21.99 -12.61
C ALA A 693 10.57 -21.67 -13.55
N TYR A 694 10.28 -21.07 -14.72
CA TYR A 694 11.31 -20.62 -15.66
C TYR A 694 12.27 -19.61 -15.02
N MET A 695 11.73 -18.59 -14.35
CA MET A 695 12.53 -17.57 -13.66
C MET A 695 13.33 -18.14 -12.49
N GLY A 696 12.77 -19.10 -11.76
CA GLY A 696 13.46 -19.85 -10.70
C GLY A 696 14.64 -20.65 -11.24
N ALA A 697 14.45 -21.35 -12.37
CA ALA A 697 15.52 -22.08 -13.06
C ALA A 697 16.63 -21.17 -13.58
N TRP A 698 16.26 -19.99 -14.12
CA TRP A 698 17.25 -18.99 -14.54
C TRP A 698 18.03 -18.45 -13.33
N ARG A 699 17.32 -18.06 -12.25
CA ARG A 699 17.93 -17.56 -11.00
C ARG A 699 18.97 -18.56 -10.44
N ALA A 700 18.64 -19.84 -10.42
CA ALA A 700 19.53 -20.88 -9.92
C ALA A 700 20.88 -20.97 -10.67
N ARG A 701 20.90 -20.56 -11.94
CA ARG A 701 22.12 -20.51 -12.76
C ARG A 701 22.92 -19.23 -12.55
N LEU A 702 22.31 -18.16 -12.02
CA LEU A 702 22.96 -16.89 -11.79
C LEU A 702 23.77 -16.93 -10.49
N LYS A 703 25.05 -16.55 -10.56
CA LYS A 703 25.97 -16.52 -9.40
C LYS A 703 26.53 -15.11 -9.23
N PRO A 704 25.75 -14.15 -8.72
CA PRO A 704 26.24 -12.79 -8.54
C PRO A 704 27.41 -12.74 -7.56
N ARG A 705 28.46 -11.98 -7.91
CA ARG A 705 29.67 -11.82 -7.12
C ARG A 705 29.94 -10.35 -6.82
N GLY A 706 30.61 -10.08 -5.74
CA GLY A 706 31.05 -8.73 -5.35
C GLY A 706 29.87 -7.78 -5.16
N SER A 707 29.85 -6.68 -5.94
CA SER A 707 28.78 -5.68 -5.88
C SER A 707 27.56 -5.99 -6.73
N ILE A 708 27.56 -7.08 -7.51
CA ILE A 708 26.44 -7.43 -8.41
C ILE A 708 25.24 -7.88 -7.59
N ARG A 709 24.08 -7.36 -7.97
CA ARG A 709 22.78 -7.77 -7.43
C ARG A 709 21.83 -8.08 -8.56
N VAL A 710 21.01 -9.10 -8.40
CA VAL A 710 19.98 -9.52 -9.33
C VAL A 710 18.63 -9.42 -8.62
N SER A 711 17.70 -8.75 -9.27
CA SER A 711 16.30 -8.66 -8.84
C SER A 711 15.41 -9.22 -9.94
N ILE A 712 14.47 -10.04 -9.59
CA ILE A 712 13.49 -10.64 -10.50
C ILE A 712 12.12 -10.12 -10.10
N ASP A 713 11.36 -9.65 -11.07
CA ASP A 713 9.98 -9.23 -10.90
C ASP A 713 9.10 -10.04 -11.86
N VAL A 714 8.32 -10.96 -11.32
CA VAL A 714 7.32 -11.70 -12.08
C VAL A 714 6.02 -10.92 -12.08
N ASP A 715 5.41 -10.82 -13.25
CA ASP A 715 4.25 -9.99 -13.53
C ASP A 715 4.50 -8.52 -13.10
N PRO A 716 5.50 -7.84 -13.71
CA PRO A 716 5.88 -6.49 -13.36
C PRO A 716 4.72 -5.52 -13.62
N TYR A 717 4.53 -4.60 -12.70
CA TYR A 717 3.49 -3.58 -12.80
C TYR A 717 4.01 -2.29 -13.44
N SER A 718 5.29 -2.04 -13.33
CA SER A 718 6.02 -0.93 -13.96
C SER A 718 7.30 -1.46 -14.62
N PHE A 719 7.63 -0.87 -15.74
CA PHE A 719 8.85 -1.19 -16.48
C PHE A 719 9.94 -0.11 -16.31
N PHE A 720 9.76 0.78 -15.32
CA PHE A 720 10.71 1.85 -15.02
C PHE A 720 11.69 1.51 -13.90
#